data_3083c3b8d55c21e47e460f871cef644f
#
_entry.id   3083c3b8d55c21e47e460f871cef644f
#
_cell.length_a   1.000
_cell.length_b   1.000
_cell.length_c   1.000
_cell.angle_alpha   90.00
_cell.angle_beta   90.00
_cell.angle_gamma   90.00
#
_symmetry.space_group_name_H-M   'P 1'
#
loop_
_entity.id
_entity.type
_entity.pdbx_description
1 polymer ?
#
loop_
_entity_poly.entity_id
_entity_poly.type
_entity_poly.pdbx_seq_one_letter_code
_entity_poly.pdbx_strand_id
1 'polypeptide(L)'
;MLCLRNIYAFALRRCQFRTLSSDTLLSQLNSCTTEDQVFDLVGKNKAKLSEKHVGSAINLLWKFQKEKSQLLRSIDYVKNHSQFLTLRILAENKIEFMDNDLLVDTLYNVLRFTVEAHDSLVEELVMEAWRRLERFSLPTLSKFAMCLNEQQIYASPLTGKIADIVNMNLDSIQDTRVLSVLMINISGVISQSFRERLIQKAELLLETVNFIHFNHARRMVQFLRNVRLTYRPLLEKCNKVFLENPSQLDLENISLILGLYQSLQFNNTEFRLVIKQKLTETIDDCNNPVSFTKLFAALGPMAGPEVRERLIATALLMVEEFNCHQALVVVETMEEMECRNSHLIQKIASLLHKYLDKYKPVELAKITQALVLLHCQNAELYTKLRRLVVGYLQVNVVPSDISMLTRVLSMLPSSQVDEVVINRVDAILPQCNLSDLNAFATALVRWVRHDQSHQQSTSGPGAKLLQKLSNCGHQRLQKASDMDLLLEELRYISGEWFEEILVEETMNTCQRLMDQITWMNVLEFSSFFVKTNYRSTPLLDRIASVAVQHISKIHPSGTYTILLPFTIMNYDPPQSEEFFETCIQHFSSHLGCFEPHLLVLLGYSLAVAEYFPPALINAIFNVDFLAKLDAQLETLPDTLNWRVRLRLMELNRAVCLECPEFQIPWFHERYCQQIQRKGNGSTNTAQQQIHRMLGEILGGSQYAKVSVLTPYYYGIDFECILDKNKKPLPYMDQSIVLADLVQWGPDIQLLGKKGLPPGAQRFLTLNGIPWSCHQKMHGWSI
;
A
#
# COMPACT_ATOMS: atom_id res chain seq x y z
N MET A 1 53.21 39.96 -52.02
CA MET A 1 51.75 39.94 -51.71
C MET A 1 50.86 39.17 -52.70
N LEU A 2 51.38 38.69 -53.82
CA LEU A 2 50.61 37.84 -54.77
C LEU A 2 50.62 36.34 -54.48
N CYS A 3 51.59 35.80 -53.73
CA CYS A 3 51.63 34.40 -53.35
C CYS A 3 50.69 34.02 -52.19
N LEU A 4 50.39 34.95 -51.30
CA LEU A 4 49.43 34.70 -50.16
C LEU A 4 47.98 34.68 -50.61
N ARG A 5 47.59 35.39 -51.69
CA ARG A 5 46.25 35.36 -52.26
C ARG A 5 45.91 34.03 -52.92
N ASN A 6 46.87 33.33 -53.49
CA ASN A 6 46.65 32.06 -54.16
C ASN A 6 46.57 30.91 -53.15
N ILE A 7 47.27 31.00 -52.02
CA ILE A 7 47.18 30.01 -50.94
C ILE A 7 45.83 30.13 -50.21
N TYR A 8 45.35 31.34 -50.00
CA TYR A 8 44.01 31.59 -49.40
C TYR A 8 42.89 31.15 -50.35
N ALA A 9 43.00 31.39 -51.66
CA ALA A 9 42.01 30.92 -52.66
C ALA A 9 42.02 29.39 -52.81
N PHE A 10 43.21 28.71 -52.61
CA PHE A 10 43.31 27.27 -52.65
C PHE A 10 42.81 26.60 -51.34
N ALA A 11 43.00 27.24 -50.20
CA ALA A 11 42.45 26.84 -48.91
C ALA A 11 40.92 27.05 -48.86
N LEU A 12 40.43 28.16 -49.37
CA LEU A 12 38.97 28.42 -49.50
C LEU A 12 38.29 27.47 -50.49
N ARG A 13 38.96 27.06 -51.60
CA ARG A 13 38.42 26.05 -52.51
C ARG A 13 38.43 24.65 -51.91
N ARG A 14 39.37 24.30 -51.01
CA ARG A 14 39.32 23.02 -50.27
C ARG A 14 38.35 23.04 -49.09
N CYS A 15 38.04 24.19 -48.52
CA CYS A 15 36.98 24.35 -47.53
C CYS A 15 35.56 24.43 -48.13
N GLN A 16 35.44 24.85 -49.42
CA GLN A 16 34.12 24.90 -50.09
C GLN A 16 33.69 23.58 -50.75
N PHE A 17 34.52 22.52 -50.76
CA PHE A 17 34.12 21.18 -51.22
C PHE A 17 33.90 20.16 -50.09
N ARG A 18 33.71 20.61 -48.87
CA ARG A 18 32.87 19.88 -47.90
C ARG A 18 31.46 20.50 -47.96
N THR A 19 30.91 20.65 -49.14
CA THR A 19 29.48 20.62 -49.32
C THR A 19 29.01 19.26 -48.82
N LEU A 20 28.08 19.27 -47.88
CA LEU A 20 27.19 18.19 -47.58
C LEU A 20 26.84 17.44 -48.89
N SER A 21 27.58 16.40 -49.26
CA SER A 21 27.00 15.37 -50.10
C SER A 21 25.90 14.76 -49.21
N SER A 22 24.68 15.21 -49.43
CA SER A 22 23.53 14.58 -48.84
C SER A 22 23.70 13.09 -49.15
N ASP A 23 23.87 12.28 -48.11
CA ASP A 23 24.01 10.85 -48.28
C ASP A 23 22.70 10.37 -48.94
N THR A 24 22.78 10.16 -50.24
CA THR A 24 21.59 9.86 -51.06
C THR A 24 20.92 8.58 -50.61
N LEU A 25 21.68 7.64 -50.07
CA LEU A 25 21.15 6.38 -49.59
C LEU A 25 20.45 6.59 -48.24
N LEU A 26 21.01 7.41 -47.34
CA LEU A 26 20.35 7.75 -46.07
C LEU A 26 19.05 8.53 -46.31
N SER A 27 19.06 9.44 -47.30
CA SER A 27 17.86 10.17 -47.72
C SER A 27 16.80 9.25 -48.31
N GLN A 28 17.19 8.25 -49.10
CA GLN A 28 16.27 7.23 -49.64
C GLN A 28 15.70 6.34 -48.52
N LEU A 29 16.52 5.91 -47.54
CA LEU A 29 16.03 5.18 -46.39
C LEU A 29 15.01 5.99 -45.59
N ASN A 30 15.30 7.25 -45.31
CA ASN A 30 14.38 8.13 -44.56
C ASN A 30 13.10 8.46 -45.31
N SER A 31 13.05 8.30 -46.62
CA SER A 31 11.84 8.47 -47.46
C SER A 31 10.98 7.22 -47.55
N CYS A 32 11.44 6.06 -47.03
CA CYS A 32 10.66 4.81 -47.01
C CYS A 32 9.42 4.96 -46.11
N THR A 33 8.29 4.47 -46.57
CA THR A 33 7.01 4.47 -45.87
C THR A 33 6.55 3.04 -45.48
N THR A 34 7.24 2.01 -45.98
CA THR A 34 6.92 0.61 -45.72
C THR A 34 8.17 -0.21 -45.41
N GLU A 35 7.98 -1.33 -44.67
CA GLU A 35 9.05 -2.27 -44.32
C GLU A 35 9.70 -2.87 -45.58
N ASP A 36 8.90 -3.23 -46.58
CA ASP A 36 9.39 -3.83 -47.84
C ASP A 36 10.33 -2.88 -48.61
N GLN A 37 10.04 -1.58 -48.60
CA GLN A 37 10.95 -0.60 -49.21
C GLN A 37 12.29 -0.54 -48.52
N VAL A 38 12.30 -0.64 -47.17
CA VAL A 38 13.54 -0.71 -46.39
C VAL A 38 14.30 -2.00 -46.74
N PHE A 39 13.62 -3.15 -46.78
CA PHE A 39 14.23 -4.42 -47.12
C PHE A 39 14.81 -4.45 -48.53
N ASP A 40 14.09 -3.90 -49.50
CA ASP A 40 14.55 -3.76 -50.90
C ASP A 40 15.80 -2.91 -51.03
N LEU A 41 15.83 -1.75 -50.35
CA LEU A 41 17.01 -0.87 -50.34
C LEU A 41 18.21 -1.53 -49.68
N VAL A 42 18.01 -2.22 -48.57
CA VAL A 42 19.05 -3.00 -47.87
C VAL A 42 19.57 -4.09 -48.76
N GLY A 43 18.68 -4.86 -49.43
CA GLY A 43 19.04 -5.94 -50.34
C GLY A 43 19.89 -5.48 -51.52
N LYS A 44 19.53 -4.35 -52.12
CA LYS A 44 20.23 -3.77 -53.31
C LYS A 44 21.60 -3.15 -52.99
N ASN A 45 21.79 -2.72 -51.74
CA ASN A 45 22.97 -1.90 -51.38
C ASN A 45 23.84 -2.51 -50.27
N LYS A 46 23.76 -3.83 -49.99
CA LYS A 46 24.45 -4.49 -48.89
C LYS A 46 25.92 -4.10 -48.69
N ALA A 47 26.70 -4.02 -49.78
CA ALA A 47 28.10 -3.67 -49.73
C ALA A 47 28.41 -2.17 -49.48
N LYS A 48 27.44 -1.31 -49.64
CA LYS A 48 27.60 0.17 -49.52
C LYS A 48 27.00 0.74 -48.20
N LEU A 49 26.34 -0.09 -47.39
CA LEU A 49 25.72 0.34 -46.15
C LEU A 49 26.80 0.73 -45.13
N SER A 50 26.79 1.99 -44.67
CA SER A 50 27.58 2.45 -43.52
C SER A 50 26.89 2.09 -42.20
N GLU A 51 27.57 2.33 -41.07
CA GLU A 51 27.00 2.21 -39.72
C GLU A 51 25.71 3.04 -39.55
N LYS A 52 25.68 4.25 -40.13
CA LYS A 52 24.49 5.13 -40.08
C LYS A 52 23.30 4.56 -40.86
N HIS A 53 23.56 3.98 -42.02
CA HIS A 53 22.51 3.33 -42.82
C HIS A 53 21.92 2.13 -42.10
N VAL A 54 22.74 1.29 -41.47
CA VAL A 54 22.33 0.11 -40.74
C VAL A 54 21.46 0.49 -39.53
N GLY A 55 21.93 1.44 -38.71
CA GLY A 55 21.18 1.90 -37.53
C GLY A 55 19.87 2.60 -37.92
N SER A 56 19.90 3.45 -38.97
CA SER A 56 18.69 4.11 -39.49
C SER A 56 17.67 3.12 -40.03
N ALA A 57 18.10 2.07 -40.74
CA ALA A 57 17.21 1.03 -41.25
C ALA A 57 16.52 0.26 -40.09
N ILE A 58 17.26 -0.15 -39.08
CA ILE A 58 16.72 -0.83 -37.90
C ILE A 58 15.74 0.11 -37.14
N ASN A 59 16.10 1.38 -37.01
CA ASN A 59 15.23 2.37 -36.35
C ASN A 59 13.92 2.59 -37.11
N LEU A 60 13.96 2.72 -38.44
CA LEU A 60 12.79 2.85 -39.29
C LEU A 60 11.87 1.63 -39.22
N LEU A 61 12.43 0.43 -39.27
CA LEU A 61 11.66 -0.81 -39.11
C LEU A 61 10.92 -0.84 -37.78
N TRP A 62 11.60 -0.43 -36.68
CA TRP A 62 10.94 -0.32 -35.38
C TRP A 62 9.89 0.80 -35.34
N LYS A 63 10.16 1.94 -35.96
CA LYS A 63 9.21 3.04 -36.06
C LYS A 63 7.93 2.61 -36.75
N PHE A 64 8.01 1.88 -37.87
CA PHE A 64 6.86 1.32 -38.55
C PHE A 64 6.09 0.32 -37.66
N GLN A 65 6.77 -0.53 -36.94
CA GLN A 65 6.13 -1.44 -35.97
C GLN A 65 5.38 -0.70 -34.86
N LYS A 66 5.90 0.41 -34.36
CA LYS A 66 5.32 1.23 -33.30
C LYS A 66 4.11 2.06 -33.75
N GLU A 67 4.14 2.58 -34.97
CA GLU A 67 3.11 3.49 -35.52
C GLU A 67 1.89 2.75 -36.12
N LYS A 68 1.87 1.43 -36.03
CA LYS A 68 0.87 0.58 -36.69
C LYS A 68 -0.57 0.76 -36.23
N SER A 69 -1.44 1.05 -37.21
CA SER A 69 -2.85 0.63 -37.20
C SER A 69 -2.97 -0.72 -37.92
N GLN A 70 -3.62 -1.65 -37.28
CA GLN A 70 -4.22 -2.96 -37.65
C GLN A 70 -3.83 -3.80 -38.91
N LEU A 71 -3.01 -3.33 -39.84
CA LEU A 71 -2.82 -3.98 -41.15
C LEU A 71 -1.39 -4.48 -41.45
N LEU A 72 -0.47 -4.47 -40.51
CA LEU A 72 0.94 -4.75 -40.78
C LEU A 72 1.43 -6.08 -40.14
N ARG A 73 2.52 -6.61 -40.72
CA ARG A 73 3.14 -7.90 -40.45
C ARG A 73 3.59 -8.02 -38.97
N SER A 74 3.59 -9.21 -38.42
CA SER A 74 3.99 -9.46 -37.02
C SER A 74 5.46 -9.12 -36.79
N ILE A 75 5.84 -8.81 -35.56
CA ILE A 75 7.25 -8.61 -35.15
C ILE A 75 8.09 -9.84 -35.57
N ASP A 76 7.55 -11.03 -35.44
CA ASP A 76 8.23 -12.28 -35.84
C ASP A 76 8.53 -12.35 -37.34
N TYR A 77 7.67 -11.78 -38.18
CA TYR A 77 7.96 -11.69 -39.60
C TYR A 77 9.19 -10.82 -39.89
N VAL A 78 9.24 -9.62 -39.29
CA VAL A 78 10.38 -8.69 -39.45
C VAL A 78 11.64 -9.30 -38.89
N LYS A 79 11.59 -9.88 -37.70
CA LYS A 79 12.71 -10.52 -37.01
C LYS A 79 13.35 -11.64 -37.84
N ASN A 80 12.53 -12.46 -38.50
CA ASN A 80 12.98 -13.61 -39.28
C ASN A 80 13.25 -13.28 -40.75
N HIS A 81 13.04 -12.04 -41.18
CA HIS A 81 13.28 -11.64 -42.57
C HIS A 81 14.77 -11.65 -42.93
N SER A 82 15.15 -12.19 -44.09
CA SER A 82 16.55 -12.36 -44.51
C SER A 82 17.36 -11.04 -44.54
N GLN A 83 16.70 -9.92 -44.86
CA GLN A 83 17.37 -8.62 -44.84
C GLN A 83 17.55 -8.07 -43.44
N PHE A 84 16.66 -8.37 -42.49
CA PHE A 84 16.84 -8.02 -41.09
C PHE A 84 18.03 -8.80 -40.50
N LEU A 85 18.14 -10.08 -40.79
CA LEU A 85 19.32 -10.88 -40.41
C LEU A 85 20.62 -10.31 -41.02
N THR A 86 20.56 -9.86 -42.29
CA THR A 86 21.68 -9.14 -42.91
C THR A 86 22.02 -7.85 -42.17
N LEU A 87 21.03 -7.05 -41.78
CA LEU A 87 21.24 -5.83 -40.99
C LEU A 87 21.89 -6.12 -39.64
N ARG A 88 21.52 -7.22 -39.00
CA ARG A 88 22.14 -7.65 -37.71
C ARG A 88 23.62 -7.97 -37.88
N ILE A 89 23.97 -8.78 -38.88
CA ILE A 89 25.38 -9.11 -39.19
C ILE A 89 26.19 -7.85 -39.55
N LEU A 90 25.60 -6.95 -40.33
CA LEU A 90 26.24 -5.68 -40.68
C LEU A 90 26.37 -4.75 -39.47
N ALA A 91 25.43 -4.74 -38.55
CA ALA A 91 25.50 -4.00 -37.31
C ALA A 91 26.67 -4.50 -36.45
N GLU A 92 26.78 -5.83 -36.22
CA GLU A 92 27.86 -6.49 -35.48
C GLU A 92 29.23 -6.11 -36.01
N ASN A 93 29.44 -6.18 -37.32
CA ASN A 93 30.72 -5.80 -37.97
C ASN A 93 31.04 -4.30 -37.93
N LYS A 94 30.11 -3.44 -37.52
CA LYS A 94 30.25 -1.97 -37.58
C LYS A 94 30.06 -1.29 -36.22
N ILE A 95 29.99 -2.02 -35.15
CA ILE A 95 29.75 -1.50 -33.78
C ILE A 95 30.78 -0.42 -33.42
N GLU A 96 32.06 -0.65 -33.72
CA GLU A 96 33.16 0.26 -33.36
C GLU A 96 33.02 1.65 -34.03
N PHE A 97 32.37 1.72 -35.21
CA PHE A 97 32.19 2.95 -35.99
C PHE A 97 30.92 3.71 -35.62
N MET A 98 29.99 3.11 -34.88
CA MET A 98 28.78 3.76 -34.43
C MET A 98 29.10 4.84 -33.39
N ASP A 99 28.47 6.00 -33.50
CA ASP A 99 28.49 6.99 -32.43
C ASP A 99 27.67 6.49 -31.22
N ASN A 100 27.76 7.19 -30.09
CA ASN A 100 27.16 6.73 -28.83
C ASN A 100 25.64 6.62 -28.90
N ASP A 101 24.99 7.58 -29.57
CA ASP A 101 23.53 7.59 -29.70
C ASP A 101 23.05 6.48 -30.62
N LEU A 102 23.71 6.31 -31.77
CA LEU A 102 23.41 5.23 -32.72
C LEU A 102 23.62 3.84 -32.14
N LEU A 103 24.69 3.67 -31.35
CA LEU A 103 25.02 2.42 -30.65
C LEU A 103 23.85 2.02 -29.72
N VAL A 104 23.43 2.94 -28.85
CA VAL A 104 22.36 2.68 -27.88
C VAL A 104 21.00 2.58 -28.57
N ASP A 105 20.75 3.36 -29.63
CA ASP A 105 19.52 3.26 -30.42
C ASP A 105 19.41 1.92 -31.13
N THR A 106 20.50 1.42 -31.67
CA THR A 106 20.55 0.11 -32.31
C THR A 106 20.28 -1.01 -31.29
N LEU A 107 20.92 -0.97 -30.12
CA LEU A 107 20.67 -1.91 -29.03
C LEU A 107 19.20 -1.88 -28.61
N TYR A 108 18.64 -0.69 -28.36
CA TYR A 108 17.24 -0.52 -27.96
C TYR A 108 16.28 -1.12 -28.98
N ASN A 109 16.49 -0.84 -30.27
CA ASN A 109 15.59 -1.31 -31.33
C ASN A 109 15.71 -2.83 -31.54
N VAL A 110 16.92 -3.39 -31.46
CA VAL A 110 17.16 -4.83 -31.59
C VAL A 110 16.44 -5.58 -30.47
N LEU A 111 16.52 -5.09 -29.22
CA LEU A 111 15.77 -5.68 -28.10
C LEU A 111 14.24 -5.59 -28.27
N ARG A 112 13.76 -4.51 -28.86
CA ARG A 112 12.31 -4.36 -29.17
C ARG A 112 11.79 -5.35 -30.22
N PHE A 113 12.67 -5.85 -31.07
CA PHE A 113 12.37 -6.98 -31.96
C PHE A 113 12.44 -8.33 -31.27
N THR A 114 12.46 -8.38 -29.93
CA THR A 114 12.53 -9.61 -29.12
C THR A 114 13.74 -10.50 -29.45
N VAL A 115 14.87 -9.89 -29.81
CA VAL A 115 16.15 -10.60 -29.92
C VAL A 115 16.63 -10.94 -28.51
N GLU A 116 17.09 -12.16 -28.30
CA GLU A 116 17.44 -12.66 -26.98
C GLU A 116 18.67 -11.92 -26.39
N ALA A 117 18.75 -11.83 -25.07
CA ALA A 117 19.85 -11.18 -24.37
C ALA A 117 21.22 -11.83 -24.63
N HIS A 118 21.24 -13.13 -24.91
CA HIS A 118 22.46 -13.90 -25.21
C HIS A 118 22.82 -13.95 -26.71
N ASP A 119 22.19 -13.10 -27.50
CA ASP A 119 22.56 -12.96 -28.91
C ASP A 119 23.90 -12.22 -29.06
N SER A 120 24.79 -12.67 -29.95
CA SER A 120 26.11 -12.10 -30.12
C SER A 120 26.12 -10.60 -30.37
N LEU A 121 25.19 -10.11 -31.22
CA LEU A 121 25.05 -8.68 -31.49
C LEU A 121 24.66 -7.91 -30.23
N VAL A 122 23.74 -8.43 -29.41
CA VAL A 122 23.31 -7.76 -28.17
C VAL A 122 24.45 -7.72 -27.17
N GLU A 123 25.16 -8.83 -26.98
CA GLU A 123 26.32 -8.88 -26.08
C GLU A 123 27.44 -7.92 -26.50
N GLU A 124 27.78 -7.86 -27.78
CA GLU A 124 28.81 -6.95 -28.29
C GLU A 124 28.40 -5.47 -28.19
N LEU A 125 27.12 -5.14 -28.48
CA LEU A 125 26.60 -3.78 -28.30
C LEU A 125 26.66 -3.35 -26.83
N VAL A 126 26.30 -4.24 -25.89
CA VAL A 126 26.40 -3.97 -24.45
C VAL A 126 27.84 -3.81 -24.01
N MET A 127 28.75 -4.64 -24.49
CA MET A 127 30.17 -4.53 -24.17
C MET A 127 30.82 -3.24 -24.69
N GLU A 128 30.47 -2.83 -25.88
CA GLU A 128 30.95 -1.55 -26.42
C GLU A 128 30.34 -0.35 -25.71
N ALA A 129 29.05 -0.41 -25.39
CA ALA A 129 28.37 0.61 -24.57
C ALA A 129 29.04 0.73 -23.18
N TRP A 130 29.46 -0.38 -22.58
CA TRP A 130 30.23 -0.39 -21.34
C TRP A 130 31.57 0.34 -21.46
N ARG A 131 32.31 0.11 -22.52
CA ARG A 131 33.61 0.78 -22.76
C ARG A 131 33.47 2.29 -22.90
N ARG A 132 32.31 2.76 -23.41
CA ARG A 132 32.02 4.17 -23.68
C ARG A 132 31.14 4.86 -22.64
N LEU A 133 30.72 4.17 -21.58
CA LEU A 133 29.68 4.59 -20.64
C LEU A 133 29.91 5.99 -20.07
N GLU A 134 31.15 6.35 -19.73
CA GLU A 134 31.51 7.67 -19.18
C GLU A 134 31.38 8.82 -20.17
N ARG A 135 31.27 8.51 -21.47
CA ARG A 135 31.13 9.50 -22.55
C ARG A 135 29.68 9.68 -23.00
N PHE A 136 28.75 8.95 -22.39
CA PHE A 136 27.35 9.03 -22.76
C PHE A 136 26.73 10.33 -22.26
N SER A 137 25.90 10.94 -23.11
CA SER A 137 24.99 11.98 -22.67
C SER A 137 23.95 11.41 -21.71
N LEU A 138 23.34 12.23 -20.84
CA LEU A 138 22.30 11.76 -19.92
C LEU A 138 21.08 11.12 -20.64
N PRO A 139 20.58 11.65 -21.78
CA PRO A 139 19.57 10.97 -22.57
C PRO A 139 20.00 9.60 -23.08
N THR A 140 21.21 9.47 -23.62
CA THR A 140 21.79 8.20 -24.09
C THR A 140 21.96 7.22 -22.94
N LEU A 141 22.44 7.69 -21.79
CA LEU A 141 22.57 6.91 -20.56
C LEU A 141 21.23 6.38 -20.07
N SER A 142 20.19 7.21 -20.12
CA SER A 142 18.84 6.81 -19.72
C SER A 142 18.27 5.72 -20.63
N LYS A 143 18.50 5.81 -21.92
CA LYS A 143 18.10 4.79 -22.89
C LYS A 143 18.85 3.49 -22.71
N PHE A 144 20.17 3.57 -22.45
CA PHE A 144 20.99 2.39 -22.15
C PHE A 144 20.54 1.69 -20.85
N ALA A 145 20.21 2.45 -19.81
CA ALA A 145 19.66 1.89 -18.57
C ALA A 145 18.34 1.15 -18.81
N MET A 146 17.48 1.65 -19.71
CA MET A 146 16.27 0.92 -20.13
C MET A 146 16.61 -0.43 -20.81
N CYS A 147 17.61 -0.45 -21.67
CA CYS A 147 18.02 -1.69 -22.35
C CYS A 147 18.48 -2.75 -21.35
N LEU A 148 19.23 -2.36 -20.33
CA LEU A 148 19.67 -3.28 -19.27
C LEU A 148 18.50 -3.82 -18.45
N ASN A 149 17.52 -2.98 -18.15
CA ASN A 149 16.32 -3.38 -17.44
C ASN A 149 15.47 -4.40 -18.22
N GLU A 150 15.34 -4.24 -19.53
CA GLU A 150 14.65 -5.20 -20.40
C GLU A 150 15.35 -6.56 -20.43
N GLN A 151 16.65 -6.60 -20.26
CA GLN A 151 17.45 -7.82 -20.13
C GLN A 151 17.40 -8.45 -18.72
N GLN A 152 16.63 -7.87 -17.80
CA GLN A 152 16.54 -8.29 -16.38
C GLN A 152 17.89 -8.24 -15.62
N ILE A 153 18.80 -7.37 -16.02
CA ILE A 153 20.11 -7.16 -15.38
C ILE A 153 19.97 -6.08 -14.29
N TYR A 154 19.24 -6.39 -13.22
CA TYR A 154 18.89 -5.40 -12.18
C TYR A 154 20.02 -5.07 -11.20
N ALA A 155 20.91 -5.99 -10.94
CA ALA A 155 21.95 -5.89 -9.91
C ALA A 155 23.35 -6.09 -10.48
N SER A 156 23.60 -5.64 -11.71
CA SER A 156 24.90 -5.77 -12.35
C SER A 156 25.83 -4.62 -11.96
N PRO A 157 27.16 -4.80 -12.05
CA PRO A 157 28.13 -3.71 -11.91
C PRO A 157 27.87 -2.53 -12.88
N LEU A 158 27.25 -2.81 -14.04
CA LEU A 158 26.83 -1.80 -15.02
C LEU A 158 25.80 -0.84 -14.44
N THR A 159 24.77 -1.37 -13.80
CA THR A 159 23.72 -0.56 -13.17
C THR A 159 24.29 0.29 -12.03
N GLY A 160 25.22 -0.27 -11.25
CA GLY A 160 25.93 0.47 -10.20
C GLY A 160 26.74 1.64 -10.78
N LYS A 161 27.51 1.42 -11.86
CA LYS A 161 28.28 2.47 -12.52
C LYS A 161 27.38 3.57 -13.12
N ILE A 162 26.24 3.19 -13.69
CA ILE A 162 25.21 4.17 -14.15
C ILE A 162 24.72 5.00 -12.97
N ALA A 163 24.42 4.38 -11.83
CA ALA A 163 23.98 5.09 -10.63
C ALA A 163 25.04 6.11 -10.15
N ASP A 164 26.32 5.76 -10.17
CA ASP A 164 27.42 6.68 -9.82
C ASP A 164 27.50 7.87 -10.78
N ILE A 165 27.42 7.64 -12.09
CA ILE A 165 27.43 8.71 -13.10
C ILE A 165 26.21 9.64 -12.89
N VAL A 166 25.04 9.08 -12.64
CA VAL A 166 23.82 9.87 -12.37
C VAL A 166 23.98 10.68 -11.09
N ASN A 167 24.56 10.09 -10.04
CA ASN A 167 24.78 10.79 -8.75
C ASN A 167 25.71 12.00 -8.91
N MET A 168 26.78 11.86 -9.72
CA MET A 168 27.71 12.97 -10.00
C MET A 168 27.05 14.09 -10.85
N ASN A 169 26.13 13.74 -11.74
CA ASN A 169 25.53 14.68 -12.69
C ASN A 169 24.07 15.04 -12.36
N LEU A 170 23.58 14.73 -11.17
CA LEU A 170 22.15 14.87 -10.80
C LEU A 170 21.64 16.29 -10.98
N ASP A 171 22.44 17.28 -10.60
CA ASP A 171 22.03 18.68 -10.65
C ASP A 171 21.87 19.21 -12.09
N SER A 172 22.59 18.62 -13.04
CA SER A 172 22.51 18.98 -14.47
C SER A 172 21.27 18.42 -15.18
N ILE A 173 20.56 17.46 -14.57
CA ILE A 173 19.34 16.88 -15.17
C ILE A 173 18.20 17.90 -15.08
N GLN A 174 17.72 18.35 -16.25
CA GLN A 174 16.57 19.27 -16.36
C GLN A 174 15.35 18.62 -17.04
N ASP A 175 15.53 17.47 -17.68
CA ASP A 175 14.49 16.75 -18.37
C ASP A 175 13.82 15.70 -17.43
N THR A 176 12.52 15.89 -17.15
CA THR A 176 11.71 14.99 -16.34
C THR A 176 11.63 13.57 -16.91
N ARG A 177 11.71 13.42 -18.25
CA ARG A 177 11.74 12.12 -18.92
C ARG A 177 13.01 11.37 -18.55
N VAL A 178 14.15 12.02 -18.73
CA VAL A 178 15.47 11.45 -18.43
C VAL A 178 15.55 11.04 -16.96
N LEU A 179 15.17 11.96 -16.05
CA LEU A 179 15.18 11.69 -14.62
C LEU A 179 14.29 10.50 -14.27
N SER A 180 13.03 10.49 -14.69
CA SER A 180 12.07 9.43 -14.35
C SER A 180 12.48 8.04 -14.85
N VAL A 181 13.11 7.98 -16.03
CA VAL A 181 13.65 6.73 -16.59
C VAL A 181 14.85 6.23 -15.77
N LEU A 182 15.80 7.12 -15.47
CA LEU A 182 16.97 6.76 -14.66
C LEU A 182 16.57 6.30 -13.25
N MET A 183 15.66 7.02 -12.58
CA MET A 183 15.17 6.66 -11.24
C MET A 183 14.69 5.22 -11.18
N ILE A 184 13.84 4.79 -12.13
CA ILE A 184 13.33 3.41 -12.15
C ILE A 184 14.46 2.39 -12.32
N ASN A 185 15.37 2.65 -13.29
CA ASN A 185 16.32 1.65 -13.70
C ASN A 185 17.49 1.47 -12.70
N ILE A 186 17.81 2.49 -11.90
CA ILE A 186 18.84 2.40 -10.86
C ILE A 186 18.28 2.12 -9.47
N SER A 187 16.96 2.03 -9.30
CA SER A 187 16.28 1.93 -8.00
C SER A 187 16.78 0.80 -7.09
N GLY A 188 17.27 -0.30 -7.67
CA GLY A 188 17.76 -1.47 -6.92
C GLY A 188 19.20 -1.38 -6.39
N VAL A 189 19.98 -0.36 -6.78
CA VAL A 189 21.42 -0.27 -6.49
C VAL A 189 21.85 1.05 -5.84
N ILE A 190 20.90 1.90 -5.44
CA ILE A 190 21.16 3.23 -4.88
C ILE A 190 21.26 3.20 -3.35
N SER A 191 22.14 4.05 -2.80
CA SER A 191 22.21 4.31 -1.36
C SER A 191 21.02 5.16 -0.87
N GLN A 192 20.78 5.15 0.45
CA GLN A 192 19.72 5.94 1.05
C GLN A 192 19.88 7.45 0.78
N SER A 193 21.09 7.98 0.97
CA SER A 193 21.38 9.40 0.74
C SER A 193 21.17 9.81 -0.72
N PHE A 194 21.53 8.94 -1.65
CA PHE A 194 21.31 9.21 -3.07
C PHE A 194 19.82 9.13 -3.43
N ARG A 195 19.08 8.20 -2.83
CA ARG A 195 17.62 8.12 -2.97
C ARG A 195 16.93 9.43 -2.57
N GLU A 196 17.31 10.00 -1.43
CA GLU A 196 16.76 11.27 -0.94
C GLU A 196 17.05 12.42 -1.91
N ARG A 197 18.28 12.52 -2.44
CA ARG A 197 18.65 13.52 -3.46
C ARG A 197 17.84 13.37 -4.74
N LEU A 198 17.61 12.14 -5.21
CA LEU A 198 16.76 11.86 -6.38
C LEU A 198 15.33 12.32 -6.17
N ILE A 199 14.76 12.07 -4.99
CA ILE A 199 13.41 12.49 -4.63
C ILE A 199 13.31 14.02 -4.62
N GLN A 200 14.24 14.70 -3.96
CA GLN A 200 14.30 16.17 -3.92
C GLN A 200 14.41 16.77 -5.33
N LYS A 201 15.26 16.17 -6.18
CA LYS A 201 15.38 16.61 -7.59
C LYS A 201 14.08 16.39 -8.38
N ALA A 202 13.41 15.26 -8.16
CA ALA A 202 12.12 14.98 -8.80
C ALA A 202 11.05 15.99 -8.37
N GLU A 203 10.96 16.32 -7.09
CA GLU A 203 10.05 17.35 -6.57
C GLU A 203 10.30 18.72 -7.20
N LEU A 204 11.58 19.13 -7.24
CA LEU A 204 11.96 20.40 -7.84
C LEU A 204 11.56 20.48 -9.32
N LEU A 205 11.79 19.42 -10.09
CA LEU A 205 11.40 19.39 -11.49
C LEU A 205 9.89 19.38 -11.70
N LEU A 206 9.13 18.72 -10.82
CA LEU A 206 7.66 18.76 -10.87
C LEU A 206 7.09 20.16 -10.57
N GLU A 207 7.80 20.99 -9.83
CA GLU A 207 7.39 22.38 -9.54
C GLU A 207 7.81 23.39 -10.63
N THR A 208 8.96 23.17 -11.24
CA THR A 208 9.57 24.16 -12.16
C THR A 208 9.17 23.98 -13.61
N VAL A 209 8.71 22.77 -14.02
CA VAL A 209 8.34 22.48 -15.41
C VAL A 209 6.85 22.72 -15.61
N ASN A 210 6.50 23.60 -16.53
CA ASN A 210 5.10 23.99 -16.80
C ASN A 210 4.22 22.86 -17.33
N PHE A 211 4.79 21.87 -18.00
CA PHE A 211 4.05 20.71 -18.51
C PHE A 211 4.78 19.41 -18.21
N ILE A 212 4.13 18.55 -17.44
CA ILE A 212 4.68 17.26 -17.09
C ILE A 212 3.86 16.16 -17.76
N HIS A 213 4.55 15.34 -18.51
CA HIS A 213 3.90 14.21 -19.16
C HIS A 213 3.47 13.15 -18.13
N PHE A 214 2.25 12.67 -18.23
CA PHE A 214 1.64 11.65 -17.37
C PHE A 214 2.57 10.47 -17.05
N ASN A 215 3.23 9.92 -18.08
CA ASN A 215 4.13 8.78 -17.89
C ASN A 215 5.38 9.10 -17.07
N HIS A 216 5.82 10.37 -16.99
CA HIS A 216 6.96 10.75 -16.14
C HIS A 216 6.57 10.68 -14.66
N ALA A 217 5.42 11.26 -14.30
CA ALA A 217 4.86 11.15 -12.95
C ALA A 217 4.60 9.69 -12.54
N ARG A 218 4.03 8.89 -13.43
CA ARG A 218 3.80 7.45 -13.20
C ARG A 218 5.09 6.69 -12.89
N ARG A 219 6.19 6.98 -13.61
CA ARG A 219 7.50 6.38 -13.36
C ARG A 219 8.06 6.80 -11.99
N MET A 220 7.87 8.05 -11.59
CA MET A 220 8.30 8.51 -10.25
C MET A 220 7.56 7.78 -9.13
N VAL A 221 6.25 7.55 -9.27
CA VAL A 221 5.48 6.72 -8.33
C VAL A 221 5.98 5.27 -8.33
N GLN A 222 6.27 4.72 -9.51
CA GLN A 222 6.84 3.37 -9.61
C GLN A 222 8.23 3.27 -8.96
N PHE A 223 9.06 4.32 -9.07
CA PHE A 223 10.34 4.39 -8.35
C PHE A 223 10.11 4.32 -6.83
N LEU A 224 9.19 5.11 -6.28
CA LEU A 224 8.86 5.07 -4.84
C LEU A 224 8.44 3.67 -4.39
N ARG A 225 7.63 2.98 -5.19
CA ARG A 225 7.29 1.56 -4.94
C ARG A 225 8.52 0.65 -4.94
N ASN A 226 9.41 0.80 -5.93
CA ASN A 226 10.61 -0.04 -6.03
C ASN A 226 11.54 0.12 -4.82
N VAL A 227 11.70 1.35 -4.33
CA VAL A 227 12.50 1.64 -3.13
C VAL A 227 11.70 1.47 -1.82
N ARG A 228 10.45 1.02 -1.89
CA ARG A 228 9.55 0.77 -0.76
C ARG A 228 9.40 1.98 0.17
N LEU A 229 9.35 3.18 -0.39
CA LEU A 229 9.25 4.42 0.37
C LEU A 229 7.95 5.16 0.06
N THR A 230 7.11 5.34 1.07
CA THR A 230 5.91 6.16 0.98
C THR A 230 6.27 7.62 1.28
N TYR A 231 6.69 8.37 0.24
CA TYR A 231 7.01 9.77 0.37
C TYR A 231 5.86 10.63 -0.16
N ARG A 232 5.03 11.10 0.74
CA ARG A 232 3.77 11.81 0.44
C ARG A 232 3.93 13.05 -0.45
N PRO A 233 4.88 13.97 -0.22
CA PRO A 233 4.97 15.18 -1.02
C PRO A 233 5.13 14.89 -2.52
N LEU A 234 6.00 13.97 -2.89
CA LEU A 234 6.19 13.58 -4.29
C LEU A 234 4.94 12.85 -4.85
N LEU A 235 4.29 12.00 -4.04
CA LEU A 235 3.07 11.30 -4.44
C LEU A 235 1.93 12.28 -4.71
N GLU A 236 1.74 13.31 -3.90
CA GLU A 236 0.72 14.34 -4.08
C GLU A 236 0.96 15.17 -5.34
N LYS A 237 2.22 15.54 -5.60
CA LYS A 237 2.60 16.24 -6.85
C LYS A 237 2.35 15.37 -8.09
N CYS A 238 2.73 14.10 -8.05
CA CYS A 238 2.44 13.16 -9.14
C CYS A 238 0.93 12.96 -9.33
N ASN A 239 0.16 12.88 -8.25
CA ASN A 239 -1.29 12.76 -8.28
C ASN A 239 -1.95 13.97 -8.96
N LYS A 240 -1.47 15.18 -8.69
CA LYS A 240 -1.93 16.40 -9.37
C LYS A 240 -1.74 16.28 -10.88
N VAL A 241 -0.57 15.81 -11.34
CA VAL A 241 -0.32 15.58 -12.77
C VAL A 241 -1.32 14.59 -13.37
N PHE A 242 -1.71 13.53 -12.63
CA PHE A 242 -2.71 12.58 -13.13
C PHE A 242 -4.09 13.22 -13.28
N LEU A 243 -4.51 14.03 -12.33
CA LEU A 243 -5.81 14.73 -12.36
C LEU A 243 -5.87 15.80 -13.43
N GLU A 244 -4.75 16.47 -13.74
CA GLU A 244 -4.63 17.46 -14.83
C GLU A 244 -4.63 16.81 -16.22
N ASN A 245 -4.47 15.48 -16.32
CA ASN A 245 -4.43 14.73 -17.58
C ASN A 245 -5.56 13.69 -17.69
N PRO A 246 -6.84 14.04 -17.60
CA PRO A 246 -7.95 13.10 -17.55
C PRO A 246 -8.09 12.23 -18.81
N SER A 247 -7.59 12.68 -19.95
CA SER A 247 -7.59 11.91 -21.21
C SER A 247 -6.67 10.68 -21.16
N GLN A 248 -5.66 10.69 -20.30
CA GLN A 248 -4.72 9.57 -20.08
C GLN A 248 -5.19 8.58 -19.01
N LEU A 249 -6.26 8.90 -18.28
CA LEU A 249 -6.86 8.03 -17.27
C LEU A 249 -7.82 7.03 -17.93
N ASP A 250 -7.26 6.13 -18.75
CA ASP A 250 -7.96 4.94 -19.22
C ASP A 250 -7.92 3.83 -18.16
N LEU A 251 -8.66 2.75 -18.38
CA LEU A 251 -8.76 1.63 -17.44
C LEU A 251 -7.38 1.00 -17.13
N GLU A 252 -6.48 0.93 -18.12
CA GLU A 252 -5.13 0.37 -17.94
C GLU A 252 -4.30 1.24 -17.00
N ASN A 253 -4.25 2.54 -17.24
CA ASN A 253 -3.49 3.48 -16.43
C ASN A 253 -4.09 3.61 -15.02
N ILE A 254 -5.42 3.62 -14.90
CA ILE A 254 -6.11 3.65 -13.60
C ILE A 254 -5.74 2.42 -12.77
N SER A 255 -5.88 1.21 -13.35
CA SER A 255 -5.54 -0.04 -12.65
C SER A 255 -4.09 -0.06 -12.18
N LEU A 256 -3.17 0.43 -13.03
CA LEU A 256 -1.76 0.48 -12.73
C LEU A 256 -1.44 1.47 -11.60
N ILE A 257 -2.02 2.67 -11.63
CA ILE A 257 -1.83 3.69 -10.57
C ILE A 257 -2.42 3.21 -9.25
N LEU A 258 -3.63 2.63 -9.26
CA LEU A 258 -4.23 2.06 -8.04
C LEU A 258 -3.37 0.97 -7.43
N GLY A 259 -2.81 0.06 -8.23
CA GLY A 259 -1.89 -0.96 -7.74
C GLY A 259 -0.61 -0.38 -7.14
N LEU A 260 -0.08 0.71 -7.71
CA LEU A 260 1.05 1.46 -7.14
C LEU A 260 0.66 2.13 -5.81
N TYR A 261 -0.48 2.80 -5.76
CA TYR A 261 -0.98 3.48 -4.56
C TYR A 261 -1.27 2.50 -3.41
N GLN A 262 -1.89 1.36 -3.72
CA GLN A 262 -2.13 0.30 -2.75
C GLN A 262 -0.81 -0.22 -2.15
N SER A 263 0.19 -0.50 -2.99
CA SER A 263 1.50 -0.98 -2.52
C SER A 263 2.26 0.05 -1.68
N LEU A 264 2.02 1.35 -1.90
CA LEU A 264 2.60 2.47 -1.15
C LEU A 264 1.72 2.91 0.02
N GLN A 265 0.57 2.27 0.25
CA GLN A 265 -0.42 2.69 1.24
C GLN A 265 -0.79 4.18 1.11
N PHE A 266 -0.78 4.70 -0.12
CA PHE A 266 -1.15 6.06 -0.44
C PHE A 266 -2.61 6.12 -0.90
N ASN A 267 -3.36 7.04 -0.35
CA ASN A 267 -4.75 7.28 -0.71
C ASN A 267 -4.94 8.77 -0.99
N ASN A 268 -5.64 9.09 -2.07
CA ASN A 268 -6.04 10.46 -2.40
C ASN A 268 -7.53 10.47 -2.76
N THR A 269 -8.29 11.26 -2.01
CA THR A 269 -9.76 11.31 -2.13
C THR A 269 -10.21 11.83 -3.48
N GLU A 270 -9.62 12.91 -3.95
CA GLU A 270 -10.00 13.53 -5.23
C GLU A 270 -9.76 12.56 -6.39
N PHE A 271 -8.61 11.90 -6.42
CA PHE A 271 -8.31 10.89 -7.42
C PHE A 271 -9.33 9.74 -7.37
N ARG A 272 -9.64 9.22 -6.18
CA ARG A 272 -10.61 8.12 -6.04
C ARG A 272 -12.01 8.52 -6.51
N LEU A 273 -12.46 9.74 -6.24
CA LEU A 273 -13.77 10.23 -6.70
C LEU A 273 -13.82 10.34 -8.23
N VAL A 274 -12.79 10.93 -8.84
CA VAL A 274 -12.71 11.08 -10.30
C VAL A 274 -12.71 9.73 -11.01
N ILE A 275 -11.88 8.78 -10.55
CA ILE A 275 -11.83 7.46 -11.16
C ILE A 275 -13.10 6.63 -10.89
N LYS A 276 -13.69 6.73 -9.69
CA LYS A 276 -14.96 6.06 -9.37
C LYS A 276 -16.04 6.46 -10.36
N GLN A 277 -16.23 7.77 -10.57
CA GLN A 277 -17.19 8.27 -11.54
C GLN A 277 -16.91 7.72 -12.94
N LYS A 278 -15.68 7.88 -13.42
CA LYS A 278 -15.28 7.45 -14.76
C LYS A 278 -15.44 5.94 -14.98
N LEU A 279 -15.05 5.12 -14.01
CA LEU A 279 -15.16 3.66 -14.11
C LEU A 279 -16.62 3.19 -14.01
N THR A 280 -17.47 3.90 -13.24
CA THR A 280 -18.90 3.56 -13.15
C THR A 280 -19.60 3.72 -14.50
N GLU A 281 -19.21 4.73 -15.28
CA GLU A 281 -19.76 4.98 -16.63
C GLU A 281 -19.34 3.87 -17.64
N THR A 282 -18.23 3.19 -17.39
CA THR A 282 -17.69 2.18 -18.33
C THR A 282 -18.16 0.74 -18.03
N ILE A 283 -18.95 0.50 -16.98
CA ILE A 283 -19.39 -0.87 -16.61
C ILE A 283 -20.15 -1.55 -17.73
N ASP A 284 -21.11 -0.85 -18.33
CA ASP A 284 -22.03 -1.43 -19.32
C ASP A 284 -21.37 -1.64 -20.70
N ASP A 285 -20.28 -0.90 -20.97
CA ASP A 285 -19.49 -1.03 -22.20
C ASP A 285 -18.43 -2.15 -22.13
N CYS A 286 -18.22 -2.73 -20.95
CA CYS A 286 -17.13 -3.66 -20.69
C CYS A 286 -17.51 -5.10 -21.01
N ASN A 287 -17.46 -5.50 -22.29
CA ASN A 287 -17.86 -6.82 -22.77
C ASN A 287 -16.71 -7.85 -22.84
N ASN A 288 -15.50 -7.48 -22.44
CA ASN A 288 -14.32 -8.34 -22.50
C ASN A 288 -13.90 -8.77 -21.08
N PRO A 289 -13.74 -10.08 -20.80
CA PRO A 289 -13.31 -10.59 -19.50
C PRO A 289 -12.02 -9.97 -18.96
N VAL A 290 -11.05 -9.67 -19.83
CA VAL A 290 -9.77 -9.04 -19.42
C VAL A 290 -10.00 -7.61 -18.91
N SER A 291 -10.73 -6.81 -19.67
CA SER A 291 -11.04 -5.43 -19.29
C SER A 291 -11.97 -5.40 -18.08
N PHE A 292 -12.98 -6.27 -18.05
CA PHE A 292 -13.90 -6.37 -16.93
C PHE A 292 -13.20 -6.73 -15.61
N THR A 293 -12.25 -7.68 -15.65
CA THR A 293 -11.50 -8.06 -14.44
C THR A 293 -10.69 -6.89 -13.87
N LYS A 294 -10.08 -6.06 -14.74
CA LYS A 294 -9.39 -4.84 -14.32
C LYS A 294 -10.35 -3.80 -13.74
N LEU A 295 -11.51 -3.62 -14.40
CA LEU A 295 -12.57 -2.75 -13.92
C LEU A 295 -13.09 -3.21 -12.55
N PHE A 296 -13.36 -4.50 -12.41
CA PHE A 296 -13.86 -5.11 -11.17
C PHE A 296 -12.88 -4.89 -10.02
N ALA A 297 -11.59 -5.15 -10.26
CA ALA A 297 -10.53 -4.92 -9.27
C ALA A 297 -10.34 -3.45 -8.89
N ALA A 298 -10.47 -2.54 -9.87
CA ALA A 298 -10.29 -1.11 -9.63
C ALA A 298 -11.49 -0.46 -8.94
N LEU A 299 -12.70 -0.80 -9.36
CA LEU A 299 -13.93 -0.15 -8.89
C LEU A 299 -14.54 -0.84 -7.66
N GLY A 300 -14.43 -2.17 -7.57
CA GLY A 300 -15.07 -2.99 -6.52
C GLY A 300 -14.85 -2.47 -5.10
N PRO A 301 -13.60 -2.22 -4.65
CA PRO A 301 -13.33 -1.77 -3.28
C PRO A 301 -13.92 -0.40 -2.92
N MET A 302 -14.26 0.42 -3.92
CA MET A 302 -14.83 1.76 -3.73
C MET A 302 -16.29 1.88 -4.22
N ALA A 303 -16.89 0.78 -4.65
CA ALA A 303 -18.24 0.74 -5.17
C ALA A 303 -19.29 0.83 -4.05
N GLY A 304 -20.28 1.71 -4.20
CA GLY A 304 -21.47 1.72 -3.35
C GLY A 304 -22.38 0.52 -3.65
N PRO A 305 -23.44 0.31 -2.85
CA PRO A 305 -24.31 -0.89 -2.96
C PRO A 305 -24.87 -1.12 -4.37
N GLU A 306 -25.39 -0.08 -5.01
CA GLU A 306 -25.97 -0.16 -6.36
C GLU A 306 -24.90 -0.56 -7.41
N VAL A 307 -23.73 0.07 -7.35
CA VAL A 307 -22.63 -0.23 -8.28
C VAL A 307 -22.08 -1.65 -8.04
N ARG A 308 -22.02 -2.09 -6.77
CA ARG A 308 -21.65 -3.48 -6.42
C ARG A 308 -22.61 -4.49 -7.03
N GLU A 309 -23.91 -4.26 -6.98
CA GLU A 309 -24.91 -5.14 -7.59
C GLU A 309 -24.73 -5.24 -9.12
N ARG A 310 -24.50 -4.10 -9.78
CA ARG A 310 -24.21 -4.09 -11.24
C ARG A 310 -22.95 -4.86 -11.56
N LEU A 311 -21.86 -4.66 -10.83
CA LEU A 311 -20.59 -5.39 -10.98
C LEU A 311 -20.77 -6.90 -10.79
N ILE A 312 -21.54 -7.32 -9.76
CA ILE A 312 -21.83 -8.72 -9.48
C ILE A 312 -22.66 -9.33 -10.60
N ALA A 313 -23.69 -8.62 -11.10
CA ALA A 313 -24.50 -9.09 -12.20
C ALA A 313 -23.68 -9.30 -13.48
N THR A 314 -22.81 -8.38 -13.82
CA THR A 314 -21.93 -8.48 -14.98
C THR A 314 -20.89 -9.61 -14.78
N ALA A 315 -20.31 -9.76 -13.58
CA ALA A 315 -19.42 -10.87 -13.25
C ALA A 315 -20.08 -12.24 -13.47
N LEU A 316 -21.35 -12.39 -13.07
CA LEU A 316 -22.11 -13.63 -13.23
C LEU A 316 -22.34 -14.02 -14.70
N LEU A 317 -22.39 -13.04 -15.60
CA LEU A 317 -22.52 -13.29 -17.05
C LEU A 317 -21.20 -13.79 -17.66
N MET A 318 -20.06 -13.31 -17.15
CA MET A 318 -18.73 -13.56 -17.73
C MET A 318 -17.91 -14.63 -17.00
N VAL A 319 -18.38 -15.12 -15.85
CA VAL A 319 -17.58 -15.97 -14.95
C VAL A 319 -17.01 -17.22 -15.62
N GLU A 320 -17.71 -17.79 -16.60
CA GLU A 320 -17.30 -19.00 -17.30
C GLU A 320 -16.15 -18.78 -18.29
N GLU A 321 -15.95 -17.53 -18.72
CA GLU A 321 -14.90 -17.11 -19.65
C GLU A 321 -13.60 -16.73 -18.94
N PHE A 322 -13.60 -16.61 -17.60
CA PHE A 322 -12.42 -16.21 -16.84
C PHE A 322 -11.32 -17.27 -16.90
N ASN A 323 -10.11 -16.85 -17.18
CA ASN A 323 -8.93 -17.69 -17.04
C ASN A 323 -8.46 -17.76 -15.57
N CYS A 324 -7.41 -18.54 -15.29
CA CYS A 324 -6.91 -18.74 -13.93
C CYS A 324 -6.50 -17.44 -13.24
N HIS A 325 -5.83 -16.53 -13.93
CA HIS A 325 -5.41 -15.24 -13.35
C HIS A 325 -6.60 -14.33 -13.06
N GLN A 326 -7.56 -14.26 -13.97
CA GLN A 326 -8.78 -13.48 -13.78
C GLN A 326 -9.63 -13.99 -12.61
N ALA A 327 -9.77 -15.31 -12.47
CA ALA A 327 -10.49 -15.91 -11.35
C ALA A 327 -9.84 -15.56 -10.00
N LEU A 328 -8.49 -15.53 -9.93
CA LEU A 328 -7.76 -15.11 -8.75
C LEU A 328 -8.05 -13.64 -8.42
N VAL A 329 -7.91 -12.72 -9.39
CA VAL A 329 -8.17 -11.28 -9.18
C VAL A 329 -9.60 -11.03 -8.73
N VAL A 330 -10.57 -11.73 -9.32
CA VAL A 330 -11.98 -11.58 -8.96
C VAL A 330 -12.24 -12.05 -7.53
N VAL A 331 -11.70 -13.20 -7.11
CA VAL A 331 -11.93 -13.69 -5.72
C VAL A 331 -11.25 -12.79 -4.68
N GLU A 332 -10.06 -12.26 -4.95
CA GLU A 332 -9.40 -11.28 -4.08
C GLU A 332 -10.25 -10.00 -3.96
N THR A 333 -10.76 -9.49 -5.07
CA THR A 333 -11.64 -8.31 -5.05
C THR A 333 -12.97 -8.56 -4.33
N MET A 334 -13.54 -9.75 -4.51
CA MET A 334 -14.76 -10.14 -3.77
C MET A 334 -14.52 -10.15 -2.26
N GLU A 335 -13.36 -10.57 -1.80
CA GLU A 335 -12.95 -10.48 -0.39
C GLU A 335 -12.89 -9.03 0.08
N GLU A 336 -12.18 -8.15 -0.66
CA GLU A 336 -12.06 -6.72 -0.33
C GLU A 336 -13.43 -6.00 -0.29
N MET A 337 -14.37 -6.42 -1.15
CA MET A 337 -15.74 -5.90 -1.19
C MET A 337 -16.64 -6.48 -0.10
N GLU A 338 -16.18 -7.45 0.69
CA GLU A 338 -17.02 -8.25 1.60
C GLU A 338 -18.26 -8.81 0.89
N CYS A 339 -18.07 -9.36 -0.32
CA CYS A 339 -19.16 -9.83 -1.17
C CYS A 339 -19.92 -10.98 -0.50
N ARG A 340 -21.25 -10.83 -0.38
CA ARG A 340 -22.13 -11.84 0.23
C ARG A 340 -23.00 -12.58 -0.78
N ASN A 341 -22.75 -12.40 -2.07
CA ASN A 341 -23.52 -13.09 -3.10
C ASN A 341 -23.09 -14.55 -3.22
N SER A 342 -23.87 -15.46 -2.62
CA SER A 342 -23.58 -16.89 -2.57
C SER A 342 -23.46 -17.52 -3.97
N HIS A 343 -24.23 -17.06 -4.93
CA HIS A 343 -24.20 -17.61 -6.30
C HIS A 343 -22.88 -17.30 -7.01
N LEU A 344 -22.38 -16.05 -6.92
CA LEU A 344 -21.09 -15.68 -7.49
C LEU A 344 -19.95 -16.41 -6.77
N ILE A 345 -20.00 -16.51 -5.43
CA ILE A 345 -19.01 -17.23 -4.62
C ILE A 345 -18.92 -18.70 -5.07
N GLN A 346 -20.05 -19.38 -5.26
CA GLN A 346 -20.08 -20.77 -5.70
C GLN A 346 -19.54 -20.96 -7.13
N LYS A 347 -19.91 -20.08 -8.07
CA LYS A 347 -19.38 -20.14 -9.44
C LYS A 347 -17.87 -19.92 -9.50
N ILE A 348 -17.37 -18.91 -8.80
CA ILE A 348 -15.93 -18.65 -8.71
C ILE A 348 -15.21 -19.80 -8.02
N ALA A 349 -15.76 -20.36 -6.93
CA ALA A 349 -15.17 -21.53 -6.26
C ALA A 349 -15.07 -22.74 -7.20
N SER A 350 -16.08 -23.00 -8.02
CA SER A 350 -16.06 -24.07 -9.01
C SER A 350 -14.99 -23.84 -10.09
N LEU A 351 -14.85 -22.59 -10.55
CA LEU A 351 -13.82 -22.20 -11.51
C LEU A 351 -12.41 -22.34 -10.92
N LEU A 352 -12.21 -21.87 -9.70
CA LEU A 352 -10.94 -22.01 -8.97
C LEU A 352 -10.58 -23.47 -8.76
N HIS A 353 -11.56 -24.34 -8.42
CA HIS A 353 -11.33 -25.78 -8.29
C HIS A 353 -10.78 -26.42 -9.56
N LYS A 354 -11.23 -25.97 -10.74
CA LYS A 354 -10.72 -26.42 -12.05
C LYS A 354 -9.26 -26.02 -12.28
N TYR A 355 -8.84 -24.84 -11.76
CA TYR A 355 -7.51 -24.29 -12.03
C TYR A 355 -6.51 -24.47 -10.87
N LEU A 356 -6.87 -25.11 -9.74
CA LEU A 356 -6.04 -25.16 -8.55
C LEU A 356 -4.60 -25.62 -8.79
N ASP A 357 -4.41 -26.60 -9.68
CA ASP A 357 -3.10 -27.18 -9.99
C ASP A 357 -2.17 -26.23 -10.79
N LYS A 358 -2.70 -25.10 -11.29
CA LYS A 358 -1.95 -24.09 -12.05
C LYS A 358 -1.40 -22.95 -11.18
N TYR A 359 -1.89 -22.81 -9.94
CA TYR A 359 -1.53 -21.72 -9.07
C TYR A 359 -0.24 -21.99 -8.30
N LYS A 360 0.53 -20.93 -8.10
CA LYS A 360 1.72 -20.93 -7.26
C LYS A 360 1.35 -20.94 -5.75
N PRO A 361 2.26 -21.31 -4.85
CA PRO A 361 1.99 -21.32 -3.41
C PRO A 361 1.39 -20.03 -2.85
N VAL A 362 1.92 -18.88 -3.27
CA VAL A 362 1.42 -17.55 -2.87
C VAL A 362 0.00 -17.31 -3.33
N GLU A 363 -0.34 -17.72 -4.55
CA GLU A 363 -1.68 -17.57 -5.12
C GLU A 363 -2.69 -18.49 -4.43
N LEU A 364 -2.27 -19.72 -4.09
CA LEU A 364 -3.10 -20.65 -3.30
C LEU A 364 -3.39 -20.10 -1.90
N ALA A 365 -2.41 -19.41 -1.30
CA ALA A 365 -2.61 -18.75 -0.02
C ALA A 365 -3.68 -17.66 -0.09
N LYS A 366 -3.62 -16.80 -1.10
CA LYS A 366 -4.61 -15.73 -1.34
C LYS A 366 -6.01 -16.31 -1.60
N ILE A 367 -6.10 -17.32 -2.48
CA ILE A 367 -7.37 -18.01 -2.77
C ILE A 367 -7.97 -18.58 -1.50
N THR A 368 -7.17 -19.26 -0.69
CA THR A 368 -7.66 -19.87 0.55
C THR A 368 -8.16 -18.82 1.53
N GLN A 369 -7.40 -17.75 1.73
CA GLN A 369 -7.81 -16.64 2.58
C GLN A 369 -9.12 -16.04 2.12
N ALA A 370 -9.23 -15.70 0.84
CA ALA A 370 -10.43 -15.10 0.26
C ALA A 370 -11.65 -16.03 0.42
N LEU A 371 -11.53 -17.30 0.09
CA LEU A 371 -12.64 -18.26 0.21
C LEU A 371 -13.12 -18.46 1.65
N VAL A 372 -12.20 -18.49 2.62
CA VAL A 372 -12.55 -18.60 4.04
C VAL A 372 -13.27 -17.35 4.52
N LEU A 373 -12.80 -16.15 4.17
CA LEU A 373 -13.43 -14.89 4.56
C LEU A 373 -14.77 -14.65 3.86
N LEU A 374 -14.93 -15.16 2.65
CA LEU A 374 -16.21 -15.17 1.92
C LEU A 374 -17.18 -16.27 2.42
N HIS A 375 -16.79 -17.05 3.43
CA HIS A 375 -17.58 -18.17 3.97
C HIS A 375 -18.02 -19.18 2.91
N CYS A 376 -17.14 -19.48 1.95
CA CYS A 376 -17.42 -20.46 0.90
C CYS A 376 -17.65 -21.86 1.50
N GLN A 377 -18.75 -22.50 1.10
CA GLN A 377 -19.11 -23.84 1.57
C GLN A 377 -18.85 -24.90 0.47
N ASN A 378 -17.57 -25.19 0.20
CA ASN A 378 -17.18 -26.20 -0.79
C ASN A 378 -16.12 -27.14 -0.22
N ALA A 379 -16.56 -28.28 0.34
CA ALA A 379 -15.69 -29.24 1.00
C ALA A 379 -14.66 -29.90 0.05
N GLU A 380 -15.03 -30.18 -1.21
CA GLU A 380 -14.12 -30.74 -2.20
C GLU A 380 -12.98 -29.81 -2.55
N LEU A 381 -13.30 -28.52 -2.73
CA LEU A 381 -12.32 -27.46 -2.98
C LEU A 381 -11.32 -27.35 -1.83
N TYR A 382 -11.80 -27.33 -0.58
CA TYR A 382 -10.93 -27.28 0.59
C TYR A 382 -10.06 -28.52 0.76
N THR A 383 -10.58 -29.69 0.44
CA THR A 383 -9.82 -30.95 0.47
C THR A 383 -8.69 -30.93 -0.58
N LYS A 384 -8.96 -30.46 -1.78
CA LYS A 384 -7.95 -30.33 -2.84
C LYS A 384 -6.91 -29.26 -2.48
N LEU A 385 -7.34 -28.09 -1.97
CA LEU A 385 -6.45 -27.04 -1.46
C LEU A 385 -5.50 -27.58 -0.38
N ARG A 386 -6.04 -28.28 0.65
CA ARG A 386 -5.23 -28.87 1.71
C ARG A 386 -4.14 -29.78 1.15
N ARG A 387 -4.50 -30.69 0.23
CA ARG A 387 -3.53 -31.62 -0.39
C ARG A 387 -2.41 -30.90 -1.10
N LEU A 388 -2.74 -29.85 -1.88
CA LEU A 388 -1.74 -29.04 -2.61
C LEU A 388 -0.84 -28.27 -1.66
N VAL A 389 -1.41 -27.61 -0.64
CA VAL A 389 -0.64 -26.85 0.35
C VAL A 389 0.33 -27.75 1.12
N VAL A 390 -0.12 -28.93 1.57
CA VAL A 390 0.74 -29.93 2.24
C VAL A 390 1.84 -30.42 1.31
N GLY A 391 1.53 -30.68 0.02
CA GLY A 391 2.53 -31.07 -0.97
C GLY A 391 3.61 -29.99 -1.17
N TYR A 392 3.24 -28.72 -1.25
CA TYR A 392 4.21 -27.62 -1.32
C TYR A 392 5.03 -27.47 -0.03
N LEU A 393 4.43 -27.65 1.14
CA LEU A 393 5.15 -27.61 2.41
C LEU A 393 6.25 -28.67 2.52
N GLN A 394 6.05 -29.85 1.92
CA GLN A 394 7.05 -30.94 1.93
C GLN A 394 8.29 -30.59 1.12
N VAL A 395 8.14 -29.84 0.03
CA VAL A 395 9.21 -29.56 -0.95
C VAL A 395 9.89 -28.21 -0.70
N ASN A 396 9.16 -27.22 -0.17
CA ASN A 396 9.68 -25.86 0.00
C ASN A 396 10.72 -25.78 1.13
N VAL A 397 11.74 -24.91 0.96
CA VAL A 397 12.83 -24.67 1.93
C VAL A 397 12.87 -23.23 2.44
N VAL A 398 12.09 -22.33 1.85
CA VAL A 398 12.08 -20.91 2.20
C VAL A 398 11.19 -20.67 3.42
N PRO A 399 11.70 -20.12 4.54
CA PRO A 399 10.94 -19.90 5.76
C PRO A 399 9.64 -19.11 5.57
N SER A 400 9.69 -18.00 4.81
CA SER A 400 8.53 -17.16 4.55
C SER A 400 7.40 -17.87 3.79
N ASP A 401 7.74 -18.75 2.86
CA ASP A 401 6.74 -19.54 2.13
C ASP A 401 6.12 -20.61 3.04
N ILE A 402 6.95 -21.26 3.85
CA ILE A 402 6.47 -22.29 4.80
C ILE A 402 5.58 -21.66 5.85
N SER A 403 5.95 -20.49 6.38
CA SER A 403 5.14 -19.77 7.38
C SER A 403 3.79 -19.35 6.80
N MET A 404 3.77 -18.82 5.60
CA MET A 404 2.56 -18.45 4.87
C MET A 404 1.66 -19.67 4.62
N LEU A 405 2.20 -20.77 4.08
CA LEU A 405 1.44 -21.97 3.80
C LEU A 405 0.89 -22.64 5.07
N THR A 406 1.65 -22.63 6.17
CA THR A 406 1.21 -23.15 7.47
C THR A 406 0.05 -22.32 8.03
N ARG A 407 0.14 -20.99 7.95
CA ARG A 407 -0.95 -20.10 8.33
C ARG A 407 -2.21 -20.39 7.52
N VAL A 408 -2.09 -20.55 6.21
CA VAL A 408 -3.21 -20.87 5.32
C VAL A 408 -3.83 -22.22 5.66
N LEU A 409 -3.01 -23.23 5.92
CA LEU A 409 -3.47 -24.55 6.31
C LEU A 409 -4.29 -24.51 7.61
N SER A 410 -3.91 -23.65 8.55
CA SER A 410 -4.66 -23.46 9.80
C SER A 410 -6.03 -22.78 9.64
N MET A 411 -6.27 -22.13 8.49
CA MET A 411 -7.57 -21.50 8.18
C MET A 411 -8.56 -22.49 7.57
N LEU A 412 -8.08 -23.59 7.02
CA LEU A 412 -8.93 -24.61 6.40
C LEU A 412 -9.73 -25.40 7.46
N PRO A 413 -10.96 -25.80 7.15
CA PRO A 413 -11.79 -26.59 8.08
C PRO A 413 -11.19 -27.99 8.28
N SER A 414 -10.38 -28.13 9.31
CA SER A 414 -9.80 -29.39 9.76
C SER A 414 -9.25 -29.22 11.19
N SER A 415 -9.56 -30.12 12.06
CA SER A 415 -9.19 -30.07 13.50
C SER A 415 -7.81 -30.66 13.80
N GLN A 416 -7.13 -31.30 12.86
CA GLN A 416 -5.88 -32.00 13.14
C GLN A 416 -4.67 -31.29 12.59
N VAL A 417 -3.66 -31.15 13.45
CA VAL A 417 -2.32 -30.71 13.06
C VAL A 417 -1.63 -31.86 12.32
N ASP A 418 -1.14 -31.57 11.13
CA ASP A 418 -0.39 -32.53 10.33
C ASP A 418 1.03 -32.68 10.91
N GLU A 419 1.46 -33.89 11.24
CA GLU A 419 2.83 -34.15 11.76
C GLU A 419 3.91 -33.67 10.78
N VAL A 420 3.63 -33.70 9.48
CA VAL A 420 4.52 -33.16 8.45
C VAL A 420 4.78 -31.68 8.66
N VAL A 421 3.75 -30.91 9.04
CA VAL A 421 3.88 -29.48 9.33
C VAL A 421 4.76 -29.25 10.55
N ILE A 422 4.51 -29.99 11.65
CA ILE A 422 5.29 -29.87 12.89
C ILE A 422 6.77 -30.13 12.61
N ASN A 423 7.08 -31.25 11.96
CA ASN A 423 8.45 -31.62 11.63
C ASN A 423 9.14 -30.61 10.71
N ARG A 424 8.39 -30.06 9.75
CA ARG A 424 8.93 -29.09 8.81
C ARG A 424 9.21 -27.75 9.47
N VAL A 425 8.29 -27.26 10.29
CA VAL A 425 8.45 -26.02 11.06
C VAL A 425 9.66 -26.14 12.01
N ASP A 426 9.76 -27.26 12.76
CA ASP A 426 10.87 -27.50 13.69
C ASP A 426 12.23 -27.47 13.01
N ALA A 427 12.31 -27.99 11.79
CA ALA A 427 13.57 -28.01 11.01
C ALA A 427 14.05 -26.61 10.54
N ILE A 428 13.14 -25.66 10.32
CA ILE A 428 13.48 -24.34 9.76
C ILE A 428 13.52 -23.22 10.81
N LEU A 429 13.09 -23.47 12.04
CA LEU A 429 13.02 -22.48 13.12
C LEU A 429 14.26 -21.56 13.24
N PRO A 430 15.50 -22.06 13.15
CA PRO A 430 16.69 -21.21 13.29
C PRO A 430 16.85 -20.14 12.21
N GLN A 431 16.18 -20.31 11.06
CA GLN A 431 16.28 -19.42 9.89
C GLN A 431 15.12 -18.40 9.84
N CYS A 432 14.11 -18.56 10.72
CA CYS A 432 12.89 -17.74 10.71
C CYS A 432 13.13 -16.35 11.30
N ASN A 433 12.47 -15.35 10.73
CA ASN A 433 12.34 -14.02 11.30
C ASN A 433 11.14 -13.96 12.27
N LEU A 434 10.93 -12.83 12.98
CA LEU A 434 9.82 -12.69 13.92
C LEU A 434 8.44 -12.82 13.26
N SER A 435 8.30 -12.34 12.02
CA SER A 435 7.04 -12.46 11.25
C SER A 435 6.72 -13.93 10.94
N ASP A 436 7.72 -14.73 10.57
CA ASP A 436 7.55 -16.16 10.32
C ASP A 436 7.16 -16.91 11.60
N LEU A 437 7.85 -16.62 12.72
CA LEU A 437 7.54 -17.20 14.03
C LEU A 437 6.12 -16.88 14.46
N ASN A 438 5.67 -15.64 14.28
CA ASN A 438 4.30 -15.22 14.58
C ASN A 438 3.25 -15.95 13.72
N ALA A 439 3.54 -16.14 12.43
CA ALA A 439 2.63 -16.87 11.54
C ALA A 439 2.47 -18.34 11.98
N PHE A 440 3.56 -19.00 12.37
CA PHE A 440 3.52 -20.37 12.93
C PHE A 440 2.77 -20.44 14.25
N ALA A 441 3.06 -19.51 15.16
CA ALA A 441 2.38 -19.47 16.46
C ALA A 441 0.88 -19.24 16.30
N THR A 442 0.47 -18.31 15.42
CA THR A 442 -0.94 -18.07 15.11
C THR A 442 -1.64 -19.33 14.56
N ALA A 443 -0.96 -20.06 13.68
CA ALA A 443 -1.49 -21.32 13.15
C ALA A 443 -1.66 -22.38 14.24
N LEU A 444 -0.64 -22.55 15.11
CA LEU A 444 -0.68 -23.53 16.21
C LEU A 444 -1.77 -23.19 17.23
N VAL A 445 -1.90 -21.93 17.63
CA VAL A 445 -2.96 -21.49 18.57
C VAL A 445 -4.35 -21.79 17.99
N ARG A 446 -4.56 -21.56 16.70
CA ARG A 446 -5.84 -21.92 16.05
C ARG A 446 -6.12 -23.41 16.13
N TRP A 447 -5.15 -24.25 15.80
CA TRP A 447 -5.32 -25.71 15.87
C TRP A 447 -5.59 -26.20 17.28
N VAL A 448 -4.85 -25.70 18.28
CA VAL A 448 -5.05 -26.07 19.70
C VAL A 448 -6.46 -25.70 20.18
N ARG A 449 -7.02 -24.56 19.72
CA ARG A 449 -8.39 -24.17 20.07
C ARG A 449 -9.47 -25.06 19.43
N HIS A 450 -9.22 -25.58 18.24
CA HIS A 450 -10.17 -26.43 17.53
C HIS A 450 -10.09 -27.88 17.95
N ASP A 451 -9.02 -28.30 18.60
CA ASP A 451 -8.85 -29.67 19.09
C ASP A 451 -9.47 -29.87 20.48
N GLN A 452 -10.77 -30.14 20.48
CA GLN A 452 -11.54 -30.39 21.72
C GLN A 452 -11.10 -31.65 22.48
N SER A 453 -10.35 -32.57 21.84
CA SER A 453 -9.90 -33.82 22.42
C SER A 453 -8.69 -33.69 23.35
N HIS A 454 -7.94 -32.58 23.27
CA HIS A 454 -6.71 -32.33 23.99
C HIS A 454 -6.77 -31.22 25.05
N GLN A 455 -7.94 -30.74 25.45
CA GLN A 455 -8.09 -29.69 26.48
C GLN A 455 -7.47 -30.03 27.87
N GLN A 456 -6.92 -31.22 28.04
CA GLN A 456 -6.32 -31.67 29.32
C GLN A 456 -4.81 -31.96 29.28
N SER A 457 -4.12 -31.89 28.13
CA SER A 457 -2.68 -32.18 28.12
C SER A 457 -1.83 -30.97 27.71
N THR A 458 -1.22 -30.31 28.68
CA THR A 458 -0.19 -29.29 28.55
C THR A 458 1.13 -29.80 27.92
N SER A 459 1.22 -31.09 27.54
CA SER A 459 2.45 -31.73 27.07
C SER A 459 2.39 -32.24 25.62
N GLY A 460 1.41 -31.84 24.82
CA GLY A 460 1.29 -32.25 23.41
C GLY A 460 2.40 -31.71 22.51
N PRO A 461 2.59 -32.29 21.30
CA PRO A 461 3.62 -31.84 20.33
C PRO A 461 3.50 -30.37 19.95
N GLY A 462 2.27 -29.87 19.84
CA GLY A 462 1.98 -28.45 19.54
C GLY A 462 2.43 -27.52 20.66
N ALA A 463 2.23 -27.86 21.92
CA ALA A 463 2.68 -27.06 23.06
C ALA A 463 4.22 -26.97 23.13
N LYS A 464 4.92 -28.09 22.87
CA LYS A 464 6.38 -28.13 22.81
C LYS A 464 6.93 -27.26 21.67
N LEU A 465 6.28 -27.31 20.51
CA LEU A 465 6.68 -26.46 19.37
C LEU A 465 6.42 -24.98 19.66
N LEU A 466 5.30 -24.64 20.29
CA LEU A 466 4.99 -23.27 20.70
C LEU A 466 6.04 -22.72 21.69
N GLN A 467 6.51 -23.53 22.62
CA GLN A 467 7.60 -23.18 23.54
C GLN A 467 8.91 -22.94 22.79
N LYS A 468 9.25 -23.80 21.81
CA LYS A 468 10.43 -23.57 20.95
C LYS A 468 10.33 -22.26 20.16
N LEU A 469 9.16 -21.96 19.58
CA LEU A 469 8.89 -20.70 18.88
C LEU A 469 9.12 -19.50 19.81
N SER A 470 8.62 -19.56 21.04
CA SER A 470 8.79 -18.50 22.03
C SER A 470 10.28 -18.29 22.36
N ASN A 471 11.02 -19.36 22.59
CA ASN A 471 12.46 -19.29 22.86
C ASN A 471 13.23 -18.71 21.67
N CYS A 472 12.89 -19.10 20.43
CA CYS A 472 13.51 -18.52 19.23
C CYS A 472 13.18 -17.03 19.09
N GLY A 473 11.95 -16.61 19.39
CA GLY A 473 11.54 -15.20 19.39
C GLY A 473 12.35 -14.37 20.38
N HIS A 474 12.47 -14.82 21.63
CA HIS A 474 13.28 -14.16 22.64
C HIS A 474 14.76 -14.04 22.23
N GLN A 475 15.35 -15.13 21.73
CA GLN A 475 16.76 -15.11 21.27
C GLN A 475 16.98 -14.12 20.12
N ARG A 476 16.00 -14.02 19.21
CA ARG A 476 16.08 -13.09 18.08
C ARG A 476 15.98 -11.64 18.55
N LEU A 477 15.06 -11.32 19.45
CA LEU A 477 14.92 -10.00 20.05
C LEU A 477 16.19 -9.59 20.82
N GLN A 478 16.79 -10.49 21.58
CA GLN A 478 18.04 -10.20 22.30
C GLN A 478 19.21 -9.90 21.35
N LYS A 479 19.26 -10.53 20.19
CA LYS A 479 20.31 -10.29 19.18
C LYS A 479 20.05 -9.09 18.27
N ALA A 480 18.85 -8.52 18.31
CA ALA A 480 18.51 -7.36 17.49
C ALA A 480 19.40 -6.16 17.85
N SER A 481 20.02 -5.53 16.85
CA SER A 481 20.94 -4.40 16.99
C SER A 481 20.56 -3.19 16.12
N ASP A 482 19.57 -3.36 15.24
CA ASP A 482 19.11 -2.34 14.29
C ASP A 482 17.61 -2.16 14.43
N MET A 483 17.17 -0.90 14.68
CA MET A 483 15.77 -0.56 14.88
C MET A 483 14.95 -0.67 13.59
N ASP A 484 15.51 -0.28 12.46
CA ASP A 484 14.77 -0.27 11.19
C ASP A 484 14.49 -1.71 10.71
N LEU A 485 15.49 -2.59 10.85
CA LEU A 485 15.31 -4.02 10.57
C LEU A 485 14.29 -4.67 11.53
N LEU A 486 14.33 -4.29 12.81
CA LEU A 486 13.36 -4.77 13.79
C LEU A 486 11.95 -4.31 13.45
N LEU A 487 11.75 -3.04 13.08
CA LEU A 487 10.45 -2.52 12.67
C LEU A 487 9.92 -3.19 11.39
N GLU A 488 10.79 -3.50 10.42
CA GLU A 488 10.41 -4.24 9.22
C GLU A 488 9.86 -5.64 9.58
N GLU A 489 10.50 -6.35 10.50
CA GLU A 489 10.01 -7.65 10.97
C GLU A 489 8.70 -7.53 11.76
N LEU A 490 8.53 -6.47 12.57
CA LEU A 490 7.36 -6.25 13.42
C LEU A 490 6.14 -5.68 12.70
N ARG A 491 6.30 -5.19 11.48
CA ARG A 491 5.25 -4.45 10.72
C ARG A 491 3.91 -5.19 10.63
N TYR A 492 3.95 -6.50 10.43
CA TYR A 492 2.76 -7.34 10.22
C TYR A 492 2.49 -8.30 11.38
N ILE A 493 3.23 -8.17 12.48
CA ILE A 493 3.03 -9.01 13.66
C ILE A 493 1.79 -8.54 14.41
N SER A 494 0.95 -9.51 14.80
CA SER A 494 -0.25 -9.29 15.62
C SER A 494 -0.76 -10.61 16.16
N GLY A 495 -1.55 -10.55 17.22
CA GLY A 495 -2.26 -11.69 17.79
C GLY A 495 -1.74 -12.10 19.15
N GLU A 496 -2.53 -12.92 19.84
CA GLU A 496 -2.36 -13.28 21.24
C GLU A 496 -0.98 -13.81 21.59
N TRP A 497 -0.39 -14.67 20.75
CA TRP A 497 0.95 -15.19 21.04
C TRP A 497 2.00 -14.09 21.15
N PHE A 498 1.96 -13.11 20.26
CA PHE A 498 2.87 -11.96 20.32
C PHE A 498 2.57 -11.09 21.54
N GLU A 499 1.30 -10.76 21.73
CA GLU A 499 0.83 -9.87 22.80
C GLU A 499 1.08 -10.46 24.21
N GLU A 500 0.93 -11.77 24.38
CA GLU A 500 1.12 -12.41 25.66
C GLU A 500 2.58 -12.82 25.96
N ILE A 501 3.35 -13.16 24.92
CA ILE A 501 4.67 -13.80 25.11
C ILE A 501 5.82 -12.86 24.76
N LEU A 502 5.74 -12.09 23.66
CA LEU A 502 6.89 -11.37 23.12
C LEU A 502 6.80 -9.85 23.27
N VAL A 503 5.65 -9.26 23.56
CA VAL A 503 5.49 -7.81 23.57
C VAL A 503 6.41 -7.14 24.58
N GLU A 504 6.54 -7.70 25.79
CA GLU A 504 7.39 -7.15 26.84
C GLU A 504 8.87 -7.16 26.44
N GLU A 505 9.39 -8.29 25.95
CA GLU A 505 10.77 -8.40 25.47
C GLU A 505 11.01 -7.52 24.25
N THR A 506 10.01 -7.38 23.36
CA THR A 506 10.07 -6.46 22.22
C THR A 506 10.22 -5.01 22.71
N MET A 507 9.44 -4.60 23.72
CA MET A 507 9.55 -3.27 24.28
C MET A 507 10.88 -3.03 24.98
N ASN A 508 11.41 -4.01 25.71
CA ASN A 508 12.75 -3.95 26.32
C ASN A 508 13.83 -3.82 25.22
N THR A 509 13.70 -4.52 24.12
CA THR A 509 14.59 -4.41 22.96
C THR A 509 14.50 -3.03 22.33
N CYS A 510 13.29 -2.49 22.14
CA CYS A 510 13.07 -1.14 21.63
C CYS A 510 13.66 -0.08 22.57
N GLN A 511 13.57 -0.26 23.90
CA GLN A 511 14.21 0.64 24.86
C GLN A 511 15.74 0.59 24.73
N ARG A 512 16.32 -0.59 24.55
CA ARG A 512 17.78 -0.74 24.34
C ARG A 512 18.25 -0.06 23.05
N LEU A 513 17.41 0.00 22.03
CA LEU A 513 17.70 0.61 20.72
C LEU A 513 17.09 2.01 20.56
N MET A 514 16.58 2.64 21.63
CA MET A 514 15.78 3.87 21.53
C MET A 514 16.53 5.07 20.92
N ASP A 515 17.88 5.10 21.02
CA ASP A 515 18.69 6.14 20.39
C ASP A 515 18.63 6.12 18.86
N GLN A 516 18.28 4.97 18.28
CA GLN A 516 18.08 4.81 16.84
C GLN A 516 16.68 5.27 16.38
N ILE A 517 15.80 5.67 17.29
CA ILE A 517 14.51 6.30 16.92
C ILE A 517 14.82 7.74 16.50
N THR A 518 14.59 8.01 15.23
CA THR A 518 14.87 9.28 14.56
C THR A 518 13.61 9.80 13.85
N TRP A 519 13.66 11.01 13.31
CA TRP A 519 12.56 11.58 12.52
C TRP A 519 12.18 10.73 11.29
N MET A 520 13.06 9.83 10.83
CA MET A 520 12.82 8.98 9.66
C MET A 520 11.91 7.79 9.97
N ASN A 521 12.07 7.18 11.16
CA ASN A 521 11.36 5.98 11.56
C ASN A 521 10.32 6.19 12.67
N VAL A 522 10.25 7.39 13.27
CA VAL A 522 9.33 7.68 14.37
C VAL A 522 7.86 7.44 14.03
N LEU A 523 7.44 7.68 12.78
CA LEU A 523 6.06 7.41 12.34
C LEU A 523 5.75 5.92 12.33
N GLU A 524 6.66 5.12 11.78
CA GLU A 524 6.50 3.67 11.75
C GLU A 524 6.55 3.08 13.16
N PHE A 525 7.47 3.56 13.98
CA PHE A 525 7.58 3.18 15.38
C PHE A 525 6.32 3.55 16.18
N SER A 526 5.80 4.78 16.04
CA SER A 526 4.56 5.21 16.69
C SER A 526 3.35 4.35 16.28
N SER A 527 3.25 4.02 14.99
CA SER A 527 2.20 3.14 14.46
C SER A 527 2.29 1.73 15.04
N PHE A 528 3.51 1.18 15.16
CA PHE A 528 3.74 -0.11 15.81
C PHE A 528 3.38 -0.05 17.30
N PHE A 529 3.82 0.99 17.99
CA PHE A 529 3.58 1.17 19.43
C PHE A 529 2.09 1.20 19.77
N VAL A 530 1.27 1.87 18.95
CA VAL A 530 -0.20 1.87 19.09
C VAL A 530 -0.79 0.48 18.99
N LYS A 531 -0.29 -0.36 18.09
CA LYS A 531 -0.81 -1.73 17.92
C LYS A 531 -0.59 -2.62 19.14
N THR A 532 0.49 -2.39 19.87
CA THR A 532 0.83 -3.24 21.04
C THR A 532 0.03 -2.89 22.27
N ASN A 533 -0.56 -1.70 22.32
CA ASN A 533 -1.23 -1.15 23.51
C ASN A 533 -0.41 -1.29 24.82
N TYR A 534 0.93 -1.31 24.69
CA TYR A 534 1.87 -1.48 25.78
C TYR A 534 2.44 -0.13 26.21
N ARG A 535 2.21 0.28 27.45
CA ARG A 535 2.68 1.57 27.96
C ARG A 535 4.15 1.50 28.39
N SER A 536 5.04 2.18 27.67
CA SER A 536 6.45 2.38 28.03
C SER A 536 6.78 3.85 28.06
N THR A 537 6.91 4.41 29.24
CA THR A 537 7.24 5.82 29.46
C THR A 537 8.51 6.26 28.74
N PRO A 538 9.65 5.55 28.81
CA PRO A 538 10.88 5.99 28.14
C PRO A 538 10.74 6.08 26.62
N LEU A 539 9.99 5.16 26.01
CA LEU A 539 9.76 5.17 24.56
C LEU A 539 8.82 6.30 24.14
N LEU A 540 7.78 6.58 24.93
CA LEU A 540 6.88 7.72 24.69
C LEU A 540 7.64 9.04 24.81
N ASP A 541 8.48 9.22 25.85
CA ASP A 541 9.32 10.41 26.01
C ASP A 541 10.28 10.59 24.83
N ARG A 542 10.84 9.49 24.31
CA ARG A 542 11.70 9.53 23.14
C ARG A 542 10.93 9.96 21.89
N ILE A 543 9.72 9.43 21.64
CA ILE A 543 8.85 9.86 20.54
C ILE A 543 8.59 11.37 20.63
N ALA A 544 8.19 11.86 21.81
CA ALA A 544 7.92 13.27 22.03
C ALA A 544 9.16 14.15 21.77
N SER A 545 10.32 13.75 22.28
CA SER A 545 11.59 14.45 22.07
C SER A 545 11.98 14.54 20.59
N VAL A 546 11.89 13.44 19.85
CA VAL A 546 12.18 13.41 18.42
C VAL A 546 11.20 14.28 17.63
N ALA A 547 9.92 14.25 18.00
CA ALA A 547 8.90 15.08 17.37
C ALA A 547 9.19 16.57 17.58
N VAL A 548 9.40 17.03 18.80
CA VAL A 548 9.70 18.44 19.10
C VAL A 548 10.97 18.91 18.37
N GLN A 549 12.04 18.11 18.38
CA GLN A 549 13.31 18.50 17.78
C GLN A 549 13.29 18.54 16.25
N HIS A 550 12.46 17.72 15.61
CA HIS A 550 12.51 17.50 14.17
C HIS A 550 11.16 17.61 13.45
N ILE A 551 10.18 18.26 14.06
CA ILE A 551 8.82 18.37 13.53
C ILE A 551 8.79 18.94 12.09
N SER A 552 9.68 19.88 11.77
CA SER A 552 9.78 20.48 10.45
C SER A 552 10.20 19.53 9.33
N LYS A 553 10.81 18.38 9.69
CA LYS A 553 11.19 17.32 8.74
C LYS A 553 10.09 16.26 8.56
N ILE A 554 9.10 16.29 9.42
CA ILE A 554 7.98 15.33 9.42
C ILE A 554 6.84 15.95 8.62
N HIS A 555 6.24 15.14 7.73
CA HIS A 555 5.09 15.62 6.97
C HIS A 555 3.92 15.96 7.91
N PRO A 556 3.19 17.08 7.72
CA PRO A 556 2.13 17.50 8.63
C PRO A 556 1.08 16.43 8.93
N SER A 557 0.69 15.62 7.95
CA SER A 557 -0.26 14.51 8.16
C SER A 557 0.27 13.39 9.06
N GLY A 558 1.59 13.29 9.23
CA GLY A 558 2.23 12.36 10.18
C GLY A 558 2.01 12.72 11.64
N THR A 559 1.64 13.97 11.93
CA THR A 559 1.37 14.45 13.29
C THR A 559 0.28 13.61 13.98
N TYR A 560 -0.74 13.19 13.24
CA TYR A 560 -1.77 12.29 13.78
C TYR A 560 -1.15 10.97 14.31
N THR A 561 -0.26 10.35 13.55
CA THR A 561 0.40 9.10 13.95
C THR A 561 1.28 9.29 15.18
N ILE A 562 1.95 10.47 15.31
CA ILE A 562 2.76 10.80 16.49
C ILE A 562 1.90 11.02 17.72
N LEU A 563 0.77 11.72 17.59
CA LEU A 563 -0.11 12.04 18.73
C LEU A 563 -0.88 10.82 19.24
N LEU A 564 -1.18 9.86 18.37
CA LEU A 564 -2.06 8.74 18.66
C LEU A 564 -1.59 7.87 19.87
N PRO A 565 -0.30 7.52 20.04
CA PRO A 565 0.17 6.78 21.21
C PRO A 565 -0.15 7.48 22.55
N PHE A 566 -0.01 8.80 22.60
CA PHE A 566 -0.23 9.59 23.82
C PHE A 566 -1.70 9.63 24.22
N THR A 567 -2.58 9.74 23.22
CA THR A 567 -4.03 9.78 23.46
C THR A 567 -4.60 8.39 23.80
N ILE A 568 -4.13 7.31 23.14
CA ILE A 568 -4.57 5.95 23.46
C ILE A 568 -4.09 5.50 24.83
N MET A 569 -2.83 5.80 25.18
CA MET A 569 -2.22 5.36 26.43
C MET A 569 -2.45 6.34 27.59
N ASN A 570 -3.17 7.41 27.33
CA ASN A 570 -3.47 8.48 28.29
C ASN A 570 -2.19 8.94 29.01
N TYR A 571 -1.19 9.35 28.22
CA TYR A 571 0.13 9.72 28.71
C TYR A 571 0.50 11.14 28.33
N ASP A 572 0.90 11.93 29.33
CA ASP A 572 1.47 13.26 29.14
C ASP A 572 3.01 13.18 29.25
N PRO A 573 3.75 13.56 28.19
CA PRO A 573 5.20 13.61 28.26
C PRO A 573 5.67 14.72 29.22
N PRO A 574 6.93 14.73 29.70
CA PRO A 574 7.44 15.70 30.68
C PRO A 574 7.25 17.17 30.28
N GLN A 575 7.29 17.46 28.97
CA GLN A 575 7.03 18.79 28.37
C GLN A 575 5.74 18.75 27.55
N SER A 576 4.64 18.34 28.16
CA SER A 576 3.37 18.07 27.48
C SER A 576 2.86 19.27 26.69
N GLU A 577 2.85 20.47 27.28
CA GLU A 577 2.38 21.69 26.62
C GLU A 577 3.22 22.00 25.37
N GLU A 578 4.55 22.00 25.48
CA GLU A 578 5.46 22.25 24.36
C GLU A 578 5.28 21.23 23.24
N PHE A 579 5.14 19.96 23.59
CA PHE A 579 4.92 18.88 22.62
C PHE A 579 3.61 19.05 21.84
N PHE A 580 2.48 19.23 22.56
CA PHE A 580 1.19 19.37 21.90
C PHE A 580 1.11 20.67 21.10
N GLU A 581 1.60 21.80 21.64
CA GLU A 581 1.63 23.07 20.93
C GLU A 581 2.48 23.01 19.66
N THR A 582 3.68 22.40 19.72
CA THR A 582 4.53 22.21 18.54
C THR A 582 3.82 21.40 17.46
N CYS A 583 3.18 20.30 17.83
CA CYS A 583 2.40 19.49 16.92
C CYS A 583 1.22 20.28 16.32
N ILE A 584 0.47 21.01 17.15
CA ILE A 584 -0.69 21.82 16.73
C ILE A 584 -0.26 22.93 15.77
N GLN A 585 0.80 23.66 16.06
CA GLN A 585 1.32 24.70 15.17
C GLN A 585 1.76 24.15 13.83
N HIS A 586 2.43 22.99 13.84
CA HIS A 586 2.92 22.35 12.61
C HIS A 586 1.79 21.96 11.65
N PHE A 587 0.73 21.30 12.13
CA PHE A 587 -0.33 20.89 11.24
C PHE A 587 -1.34 22.01 10.92
N SER A 588 -1.55 22.98 11.80
CA SER A 588 -2.58 24.03 11.65
C SER A 588 -2.37 24.88 10.39
N SER A 589 -1.12 25.12 9.99
CA SER A 589 -0.79 25.83 8.74
C SER A 589 -0.93 24.97 7.48
N HIS A 590 -1.16 23.65 7.63
CA HIS A 590 -1.15 22.69 6.52
C HIS A 590 -2.37 21.76 6.51
N LEU A 591 -3.52 22.24 7.00
CA LEU A 591 -4.77 21.42 7.07
C LEU A 591 -5.19 20.87 5.71
N GLY A 592 -4.87 21.57 4.61
CA GLY A 592 -5.14 21.10 3.26
C GLY A 592 -4.35 19.86 2.81
N CYS A 593 -3.27 19.50 3.54
CA CYS A 593 -2.47 18.30 3.25
C CYS A 593 -3.08 17.01 3.83
N PHE A 594 -4.16 17.13 4.60
CA PHE A 594 -4.80 15.98 5.22
C PHE A 594 -5.98 15.48 4.40
N GLU A 595 -6.10 14.18 4.35
CA GLU A 595 -7.34 13.54 3.94
C GLU A 595 -8.46 13.87 4.95
N PRO A 596 -9.68 14.18 4.50
CA PRO A 596 -10.76 14.63 5.41
C PRO A 596 -11.00 13.70 6.61
N HIS A 597 -11.01 12.39 6.40
CA HIS A 597 -11.21 11.43 7.49
C HIS A 597 -10.09 11.48 8.55
N LEU A 598 -8.83 11.78 8.14
CA LEU A 598 -7.72 11.91 9.09
C LEU A 598 -7.85 13.14 9.96
N LEU A 599 -8.40 14.26 9.44
CA LEU A 599 -8.68 15.45 10.25
C LEU A 599 -9.71 15.17 11.34
N VAL A 600 -10.74 14.39 11.03
CA VAL A 600 -11.73 13.98 12.03
C VAL A 600 -11.09 13.13 13.13
N LEU A 601 -10.27 12.14 12.74
CA LEU A 601 -9.58 11.28 13.69
C LEU A 601 -8.55 12.05 14.53
N LEU A 602 -7.83 12.99 13.93
CA LEU A 602 -6.91 13.91 14.63
C LEU A 602 -7.66 14.80 15.62
N GLY A 603 -8.77 15.41 15.19
CA GLY A 603 -9.60 16.24 16.05
C GLY A 603 -10.12 15.47 17.25
N TYR A 604 -10.60 14.24 17.03
CA TYR A 604 -11.03 13.36 18.11
C TYR A 604 -9.89 12.98 19.08
N SER A 605 -8.72 12.62 18.54
CA SER A 605 -7.54 12.31 19.37
C SER A 605 -7.13 13.49 20.24
N LEU A 606 -7.12 14.70 19.70
CA LEU A 606 -6.85 15.92 20.47
C LEU A 606 -7.91 16.20 21.50
N ALA A 607 -9.19 16.01 21.18
CA ALA A 607 -10.28 16.17 22.14
C ALA A 607 -10.16 15.18 23.33
N VAL A 608 -9.65 13.97 23.10
CA VAL A 608 -9.34 13.01 24.18
C VAL A 608 -8.23 13.56 25.10
N ALA A 609 -7.25 14.28 24.55
CA ALA A 609 -6.18 14.96 25.29
C ALA A 609 -6.61 16.34 25.83
N GLU A 610 -7.87 16.71 25.71
CA GLU A 610 -8.47 18.00 26.15
C GLU A 610 -7.93 19.23 25.36
N TYR A 611 -7.44 19.03 24.11
CA TYR A 611 -7.02 20.09 23.19
C TYR A 611 -8.06 20.31 22.10
N PHE A 612 -8.48 21.56 21.90
CA PHE A 612 -9.46 21.96 20.88
C PHE A 612 -8.93 23.12 20.01
N PRO A 613 -7.98 22.86 19.08
CA PRO A 613 -7.40 23.91 18.26
C PRO A 613 -8.44 24.59 17.37
N PRO A 614 -8.61 25.93 17.47
CA PRO A 614 -9.67 26.65 16.73
C PRO A 614 -9.59 26.46 15.22
N ALA A 615 -8.38 26.45 14.64
CA ALA A 615 -8.18 26.25 13.21
C ALA A 615 -8.71 24.88 12.73
N LEU A 616 -8.43 23.82 13.50
CA LEU A 616 -8.88 22.47 13.18
C LEU A 616 -10.42 22.32 13.36
N ILE A 617 -10.96 22.81 14.47
CA ILE A 617 -12.40 22.71 14.76
C ILE A 617 -13.21 23.43 13.70
N ASN A 618 -12.84 24.67 13.34
CA ASN A 618 -13.53 25.43 12.30
C ASN A 618 -13.38 24.79 10.90
N ALA A 619 -12.25 24.14 10.64
CA ALA A 619 -12.05 23.42 9.39
C ALA A 619 -12.95 22.17 9.29
N ILE A 620 -13.13 21.42 10.39
CA ILE A 620 -13.95 20.19 10.40
C ILE A 620 -15.46 20.53 10.36
N PHE A 621 -15.91 21.50 11.16
CA PHE A 621 -17.34 21.85 11.24
C PHE A 621 -17.73 22.93 10.22
N ASN A 622 -17.30 22.74 8.98
CA ASN A 622 -17.64 23.55 7.83
C ASN A 622 -18.47 22.72 6.84
N VAL A 623 -19.47 23.32 6.20
CA VAL A 623 -20.39 22.63 5.28
C VAL A 623 -19.65 22.01 4.10
N ASP A 624 -18.70 22.76 3.52
CA ASP A 624 -17.91 22.27 2.37
C ASP A 624 -17.01 21.10 2.76
N PHE A 625 -16.42 21.14 3.96
CA PHE A 625 -15.63 20.04 4.48
C PHE A 625 -16.48 18.79 4.72
N LEU A 626 -17.64 18.95 5.36
CA LEU A 626 -18.54 17.82 5.63
C LEU A 626 -19.05 17.17 4.34
N ALA A 627 -19.32 17.96 3.30
CA ALA A 627 -19.68 17.43 1.99
C ALA A 627 -18.54 16.63 1.35
N LYS A 628 -17.30 17.15 1.42
CA LYS A 628 -16.09 16.42 0.95
C LYS A 628 -15.85 15.14 1.75
N LEU A 629 -16.05 15.19 3.07
CA LEU A 629 -15.92 14.03 3.94
C LEU A 629 -16.96 12.96 3.58
N ASP A 630 -18.22 13.32 3.40
CA ASP A 630 -19.26 12.39 3.02
C ASP A 630 -18.94 11.70 1.68
N ALA A 631 -18.54 12.47 0.69
CA ALA A 631 -18.10 11.92 -0.60
C ALA A 631 -16.90 10.97 -0.46
N GLN A 632 -15.92 11.31 0.36
CA GLN A 632 -14.78 10.43 0.65
C GLN A 632 -15.23 9.13 1.33
N LEU A 633 -16.08 9.23 2.35
CA LEU A 633 -16.50 8.08 3.15
C LEU A 633 -17.23 7.02 2.31
N GLU A 634 -17.91 7.43 1.22
CA GLU A 634 -18.50 6.50 0.26
C GLU A 634 -17.47 5.68 -0.55
N THR A 635 -16.21 6.10 -0.58
CA THR A 635 -15.13 5.39 -1.27
C THR A 635 -14.27 4.52 -0.34
N LEU A 636 -14.53 4.59 0.97
CA LEU A 636 -13.78 3.85 1.99
C LEU A 636 -14.53 2.57 2.40
N PRO A 637 -13.81 1.58 2.96
CA PRO A 637 -14.44 0.38 3.53
C PRO A 637 -15.51 0.73 4.56
N ASP A 638 -16.58 -0.05 4.61
CA ASP A 638 -17.74 0.22 5.47
C ASP A 638 -17.38 0.35 6.97
N THR A 639 -16.42 -0.46 7.43
CA THR A 639 -15.91 -0.40 8.81
C THR A 639 -15.23 0.92 9.13
N LEU A 640 -14.37 1.43 8.24
CA LEU A 640 -13.70 2.72 8.41
C LEU A 640 -14.66 3.88 8.24
N ASN A 641 -15.58 3.81 7.26
CA ASN A 641 -16.65 4.79 7.07
C ASN A 641 -17.46 4.97 8.36
N TRP A 642 -17.96 3.86 8.94
CA TRP A 642 -18.71 3.90 10.17
C TRP A 642 -17.89 4.48 11.34
N ARG A 643 -16.66 4.05 11.50
CA ARG A 643 -15.74 4.54 12.55
C ARG A 643 -15.55 6.05 12.47
N VAL A 644 -15.28 6.58 11.29
CA VAL A 644 -15.06 8.03 11.10
C VAL A 644 -16.34 8.82 11.42
N ARG A 645 -17.50 8.34 11.00
CA ARG A 645 -18.80 8.98 11.32
C ARG A 645 -19.08 8.99 12.82
N LEU A 646 -18.77 7.89 13.50
CA LEU A 646 -18.89 7.80 14.95
C LEU A 646 -17.97 8.82 15.64
N ARG A 647 -16.68 8.87 15.25
CA ARG A 647 -15.73 9.84 15.82
C ARG A 647 -16.08 11.29 15.51
N LEU A 648 -16.67 11.57 14.36
CA LEU A 648 -17.18 12.90 14.03
C LEU A 648 -18.35 13.29 14.95
N MET A 649 -19.27 12.38 15.21
CA MET A 649 -20.39 12.59 16.13
C MET A 649 -19.91 12.83 17.56
N GLU A 650 -18.93 12.03 18.02
CA GLU A 650 -18.35 12.18 19.36
C GLU A 650 -17.55 13.49 19.47
N LEU A 651 -16.84 13.89 18.44
CA LEU A 651 -16.12 15.18 18.40
C LEU A 651 -17.11 16.36 18.42
N ASN A 652 -18.18 16.32 17.62
CA ASN A 652 -19.24 17.36 17.65
C ASN A 652 -19.76 17.53 19.06
N ARG A 653 -20.15 16.45 19.71
CA ARG A 653 -20.62 16.43 21.08
C ARG A 653 -19.62 17.04 22.06
N ALA A 654 -18.35 16.63 21.97
CA ALA A 654 -17.29 17.16 22.84
C ALA A 654 -17.10 18.67 22.66
N VAL A 655 -17.02 19.15 21.42
CA VAL A 655 -16.87 20.58 21.12
C VAL A 655 -18.08 21.39 21.59
N CYS A 656 -19.29 20.93 21.36
CA CYS A 656 -20.50 21.61 21.82
C CYS A 656 -20.58 21.76 23.35
N LEU A 657 -20.03 20.78 24.08
CA LEU A 657 -20.04 20.78 25.55
C LEU A 657 -18.86 21.56 26.16
N GLU A 658 -17.65 21.33 25.64
CA GLU A 658 -16.42 21.90 26.24
C GLU A 658 -16.12 23.31 25.72
N CYS A 659 -16.46 23.61 24.47
CA CYS A 659 -16.10 24.85 23.77
C CYS A 659 -17.34 25.54 23.16
N PRO A 660 -18.34 25.95 23.97
CA PRO A 660 -19.57 26.59 23.48
C PRO A 660 -19.31 27.90 22.71
N GLU A 661 -18.16 28.53 22.92
CA GLU A 661 -17.70 29.74 22.22
C GLU A 661 -17.55 29.56 20.71
N PHE A 662 -17.32 28.35 20.22
CA PHE A 662 -17.24 28.07 18.77
C PHE A 662 -18.63 28.09 18.10
N GLN A 663 -19.73 28.05 18.85
CA GLN A 663 -21.11 28.07 18.37
C GLN A 663 -21.38 26.97 17.31
N ILE A 664 -20.75 25.80 17.44
CA ILE A 664 -20.92 24.66 16.55
C ILE A 664 -22.35 24.08 16.81
N PRO A 665 -23.16 23.87 15.76
CA PRO A 665 -24.45 23.26 15.92
C PRO A 665 -24.35 21.77 16.28
N TRP A 666 -25.28 21.33 17.14
CA TRP A 666 -25.45 19.90 17.41
C TRP A 666 -25.87 19.15 16.15
N PHE A 667 -25.35 17.98 15.95
CA PHE A 667 -25.84 17.14 14.87
C PHE A 667 -27.29 16.71 15.10
N HIS A 668 -28.02 16.60 14.01
CA HIS A 668 -29.42 16.24 14.07
C HIS A 668 -29.61 14.84 14.66
N GLU A 669 -30.62 14.66 15.51
CA GLU A 669 -30.93 13.44 16.23
C GLU A 669 -31.02 12.20 15.29
N ARG A 670 -31.62 12.32 14.13
CA ARG A 670 -31.73 11.24 13.14
C ARG A 670 -30.35 10.74 12.66
N TYR A 671 -29.40 11.66 12.46
CA TYR A 671 -28.05 11.31 12.08
C TYR A 671 -27.36 10.49 13.19
N CYS A 672 -27.44 10.96 14.41
CA CYS A 672 -26.86 10.28 15.57
C CYS A 672 -27.48 8.89 15.79
N GLN A 673 -28.79 8.76 15.66
CA GLN A 673 -29.49 7.48 15.76
C GLN A 673 -29.10 6.50 14.64
N GLN A 674 -28.92 6.97 13.41
CA GLN A 674 -28.50 6.12 12.28
C GLN A 674 -27.10 5.55 12.47
N ILE A 675 -26.17 6.35 12.99
CA ILE A 675 -24.80 5.90 13.26
C ILE A 675 -24.81 4.85 14.36
N GLN A 676 -25.57 5.05 15.41
CA GLN A 676 -25.65 4.09 16.50
C GLN A 676 -26.35 2.78 16.13
N ARG A 677 -27.43 2.83 15.32
CA ARG A 677 -28.14 1.63 14.84
C ARG A 677 -27.25 0.71 14.01
N LYS A 678 -26.28 1.24 13.25
CA LYS A 678 -25.31 0.41 12.49
C LYS A 678 -24.32 -0.32 13.37
N GLY A 679 -24.10 0.14 14.61
CA GLY A 679 -23.28 -0.52 15.62
C GLY A 679 -24.00 -1.60 16.44
N ASN A 680 -25.31 -1.81 16.20
CA ASN A 680 -26.13 -2.71 16.99
C ASN A 680 -25.91 -4.18 16.60
N GLY A 681 -25.13 -4.89 17.38
CA GLY A 681 -25.03 -6.35 17.41
C GLY A 681 -25.44 -6.89 18.78
N SER A 682 -25.60 -8.21 18.91
CA SER A 682 -26.00 -8.90 20.17
C SER A 682 -25.07 -8.58 21.35
N THR A 683 -25.62 -8.59 22.57
CA THR A 683 -24.84 -8.44 23.82
C THR A 683 -23.62 -9.31 23.88
N ASN A 684 -22.49 -8.70 24.24
CA ASN A 684 -21.26 -9.42 24.52
C ASN A 684 -21.48 -10.38 25.73
N THR A 685 -20.92 -11.57 25.65
CA THR A 685 -20.93 -12.58 26.74
C THR A 685 -20.44 -11.99 28.07
N ALA A 686 -19.45 -11.12 28.04
CA ALA A 686 -18.93 -10.43 29.23
C ALA A 686 -19.99 -9.47 29.85
N GLN A 687 -20.71 -8.71 29.05
CA GLN A 687 -21.81 -7.83 29.54
C GLN A 687 -22.93 -8.67 30.16
N GLN A 688 -23.27 -9.81 29.57
CA GLN A 688 -24.27 -10.71 30.13
C GLN A 688 -23.83 -11.29 31.47
N GLN A 689 -22.56 -11.67 31.62
CA GLN A 689 -22.00 -12.17 32.88
C GLN A 689 -22.00 -11.07 33.94
N ILE A 690 -21.54 -9.86 33.61
CA ILE A 690 -21.54 -8.72 34.53
C ILE A 690 -22.97 -8.36 34.96
N HIS A 691 -23.93 -8.35 34.03
CA HIS A 691 -25.34 -8.08 34.37
C HIS A 691 -25.90 -9.14 35.36
N ARG A 692 -25.54 -10.41 35.17
CA ARG A 692 -25.93 -11.48 36.09
C ARG A 692 -25.34 -11.26 37.50
N MET A 693 -24.05 -10.93 37.56
CA MET A 693 -23.35 -10.64 38.84
C MET A 693 -23.94 -9.39 39.51
N LEU A 694 -24.25 -8.34 38.75
CA LEU A 694 -24.94 -7.14 39.27
C LEU A 694 -26.32 -7.49 39.79
N GLY A 695 -27.08 -8.34 39.10
CA GLY A 695 -28.34 -8.84 39.54
C GLY A 695 -28.26 -9.60 40.87
N GLU A 696 -27.26 -10.45 41.06
CA GLU A 696 -27.00 -11.14 42.31
C GLU A 696 -26.69 -10.19 43.49
N ILE A 697 -25.85 -9.16 43.21
CA ILE A 697 -25.45 -8.15 44.22
C ILE A 697 -26.62 -7.24 44.61
N LEU A 698 -27.42 -6.82 43.63
CA LEU A 698 -28.53 -5.88 43.84
C LEU A 698 -29.85 -6.53 44.29
N GLY A 699 -29.91 -7.87 44.29
CA GLY A 699 -31.10 -8.62 44.69
C GLY A 699 -32.12 -8.90 43.57
N GLY A 700 -31.70 -8.72 42.30
CA GLY A 700 -32.51 -9.04 41.12
C GLY A 700 -32.04 -8.31 39.86
N SER A 701 -32.21 -8.96 38.71
CA SER A 701 -31.83 -8.36 37.41
C SER A 701 -32.65 -7.09 37.05
N GLN A 702 -33.80 -6.92 37.69
CA GLN A 702 -34.64 -5.74 37.50
C GLN A 702 -34.07 -4.44 38.08
N TYR A 703 -32.98 -4.50 38.84
CA TYR A 703 -32.31 -3.33 39.43
C TYR A 703 -31.18 -2.77 38.60
N ALA A 704 -30.76 -3.44 37.53
CA ALA A 704 -29.75 -2.98 36.63
C ALA A 704 -30.24 -2.93 35.19
N LYS A 705 -30.11 -1.81 34.55
CA LYS A 705 -30.37 -1.61 33.12
C LYS A 705 -29.07 -1.67 32.36
N VAL A 706 -29.05 -2.38 31.24
CA VAL A 706 -27.85 -2.59 30.41
C VAL A 706 -27.90 -1.71 29.17
N SER A 707 -26.77 -1.21 28.72
CA SER A 707 -26.61 -0.43 27.49
C SER A 707 -27.55 0.75 27.37
N VAL A 708 -27.50 1.63 28.37
CA VAL A 708 -28.33 2.83 28.41
C VAL A 708 -27.71 3.93 27.56
N LEU A 709 -28.51 4.56 26.72
CA LEU A 709 -28.12 5.71 25.92
C LEU A 709 -28.61 6.99 26.58
N THR A 710 -27.66 7.91 26.83
CA THR A 710 -28.00 9.22 27.34
C THR A 710 -28.63 10.13 26.25
N PRO A 711 -29.27 11.25 26.61
CA PRO A 711 -29.81 12.22 25.62
C PRO A 711 -28.75 12.76 24.65
N TYR A 712 -27.48 12.79 25.04
CA TYR A 712 -26.36 13.22 24.19
C TYR A 712 -25.58 12.04 23.58
N TYR A 713 -26.19 10.85 23.51
CA TYR A 713 -25.61 9.66 22.89
C TYR A 713 -24.34 9.15 23.53
N TYR A 714 -24.12 9.39 24.83
CA TYR A 714 -23.13 8.62 25.59
C TYR A 714 -23.73 7.26 25.92
N GLY A 715 -22.97 6.20 25.66
CA GLY A 715 -23.32 4.86 26.06
C GLY A 715 -22.90 4.60 27.51
N ILE A 716 -23.81 4.06 28.30
CA ILE A 716 -23.55 3.58 29.66
C ILE A 716 -23.77 2.08 29.67
N ASP A 717 -22.76 1.31 30.05
CA ASP A 717 -22.84 -0.15 30.06
C ASP A 717 -23.92 -0.66 31.03
N PHE A 718 -23.92 -0.10 32.25
CA PHE A 718 -24.89 -0.48 33.28
C PHE A 718 -25.36 0.74 34.05
N GLU A 719 -26.65 0.85 34.25
CA GLU A 719 -27.29 1.89 35.07
C GLU A 719 -28.08 1.25 36.20
N CYS A 720 -27.84 1.71 37.43
CA CYS A 720 -28.60 1.33 38.59
C CYS A 720 -29.13 2.58 39.31
N ILE A 721 -30.43 2.60 39.64
CA ILE A 721 -31.00 3.69 40.41
C ILE A 721 -31.06 3.33 41.86
N LEU A 722 -30.54 4.20 42.72
CA LEU A 722 -30.54 4.03 44.17
C LEU A 722 -31.42 5.08 44.82
N ASP A 723 -32.13 4.70 45.91
CA ASP A 723 -32.84 5.65 46.76
C ASP A 723 -31.88 6.49 47.64
N LYS A 724 -32.45 7.39 48.46
CA LYS A 724 -31.65 8.21 49.39
C LYS A 724 -30.91 7.40 50.44
N ASN A 725 -31.33 6.17 50.68
CA ASN A 725 -30.71 5.22 51.63
C ASN A 725 -29.76 4.25 50.92
N LYS A 726 -29.39 4.50 49.67
CA LYS A 726 -28.58 3.65 48.81
C LYS A 726 -29.16 2.26 48.54
N LYS A 727 -30.48 2.09 48.63
CA LYS A 727 -31.16 0.85 48.23
C LYS A 727 -31.49 0.91 46.73
N PRO A 728 -31.30 -0.22 46.00
CA PRO A 728 -31.62 -0.26 44.58
C PRO A 728 -33.14 -0.14 44.35
N LEU A 729 -33.52 0.63 43.34
CA LEU A 729 -34.88 0.79 42.86
C LEU A 729 -35.09 0.00 41.57
N PRO A 730 -36.20 -0.76 41.41
CA PRO A 730 -36.39 -1.53 40.18
C PRO A 730 -36.82 -0.63 39.01
N TYR A 731 -36.35 -0.97 37.80
CA TYR A 731 -36.88 -0.38 36.57
C TYR A 731 -38.25 -0.99 36.24
N MET A 732 -39.20 -0.18 35.93
CA MET A 732 -40.60 -0.63 35.68
C MET A 732 -40.82 -1.34 34.35
N ASP A 733 -39.89 -1.20 33.40
CA ASP A 733 -40.05 -1.70 32.02
C ASP A 733 -38.76 -2.33 31.49
N GLN A 734 -38.58 -3.62 31.78
CA GLN A 734 -37.40 -4.33 31.37
C GLN A 734 -37.59 -5.34 30.23
N SER A 735 -38.84 -5.57 29.79
CA SER A 735 -39.13 -6.55 28.73
C SER A 735 -38.58 -6.16 27.34
N ILE A 736 -38.20 -4.89 27.15
CA ILE A 736 -37.64 -4.33 25.87
C ILE A 736 -36.10 -4.36 25.86
N VAL A 737 -35.45 -4.53 26.99
CA VAL A 737 -34.04 -4.18 27.19
C VAL A 737 -33.07 -5.23 26.66
N LEU A 738 -33.44 -6.49 26.62
CA LEU A 738 -32.53 -7.58 26.17
C LEU A 738 -32.48 -7.73 24.65
N ALA A 739 -33.46 -7.24 23.91
CA ALA A 739 -33.50 -7.32 22.45
C ALA A 739 -32.80 -6.15 21.74
N ASP A 740 -32.66 -5.01 22.44
CA ASP A 740 -32.10 -3.75 21.89
C ASP A 740 -30.69 -3.42 22.42
N LEU A 741 -29.97 -4.40 22.96
CA LEU A 741 -28.63 -4.18 23.47
C LEU A 741 -27.66 -3.87 22.34
N VAL A 742 -27.16 -2.65 22.37
CA VAL A 742 -26.16 -2.13 21.41
C VAL A 742 -24.83 -2.84 21.65
N GLN A 743 -24.37 -3.59 20.68
CA GLN A 743 -22.98 -4.08 20.67
C GLN A 743 -22.10 -2.96 20.13
N TRP A 744 -21.25 -2.43 21.00
CA TRP A 744 -20.10 -1.66 20.55
C TRP A 744 -19.19 -2.63 19.78
N GLY A 745 -18.83 -2.28 18.57
CA GLY A 745 -17.81 -3.01 17.83
C GLY A 745 -16.48 -3.02 18.63
N PRO A 746 -15.48 -3.79 18.23
CA PRO A 746 -14.21 -3.95 18.93
C PRO A 746 -13.36 -2.67 18.98
N ASP A 747 -13.95 -1.50 18.69
CA ASP A 747 -13.25 -0.23 18.77
C ASP A 747 -12.96 0.14 20.21
N ILE A 748 -11.67 0.31 20.49
CA ILE A 748 -11.18 0.87 21.74
C ILE A 748 -11.82 2.24 21.93
N GLN A 749 -12.65 2.39 22.95
CA GLN A 749 -13.18 3.67 23.34
C GLN A 749 -12.05 4.45 24.01
N LEU A 750 -11.55 5.50 23.32
CA LEU A 750 -10.54 6.37 23.89
C LEU A 750 -11.15 7.16 25.04
N LEU A 751 -10.61 6.98 26.22
CA LEU A 751 -10.99 7.73 27.42
C LEU A 751 -10.01 8.87 27.63
N GLY A 752 -10.52 10.06 27.95
CA GLY A 752 -9.70 11.22 28.31
C GLY A 752 -9.00 11.06 29.66
N LYS A 753 -8.24 12.09 30.06
CA LYS A 753 -7.41 12.11 31.30
C LYS A 753 -8.15 11.70 32.57
N LYS A 754 -9.46 11.89 32.61
CA LYS A 754 -10.31 11.57 33.76
C LYS A 754 -11.04 10.23 33.63
N GLY A 755 -10.65 9.40 32.69
CA GLY A 755 -11.30 8.09 32.46
C GLY A 755 -12.71 8.19 31.88
N LEU A 756 -13.04 9.29 31.18
CA LEU A 756 -14.31 9.56 30.56
C LEU A 756 -14.16 9.91 29.07
N PRO A 757 -15.15 9.59 28.22
CA PRO A 757 -15.19 10.12 26.86
C PRO A 757 -15.13 11.65 26.83
N PRO A 758 -14.60 12.28 25.75
CA PRO A 758 -14.54 13.73 25.62
C PRO A 758 -15.90 14.39 25.82
N GLY A 759 -15.95 15.47 26.60
CA GLY A 759 -17.16 16.20 26.94
C GLY A 759 -18.08 15.55 28.01
N ALA A 760 -17.83 14.28 28.37
CA ALA A 760 -18.71 13.58 29.29
C ALA A 760 -18.72 14.17 30.71
N GLN A 761 -17.60 14.67 31.20
CA GLN A 761 -17.53 15.31 32.52
C GLN A 761 -18.44 16.55 32.57
N ARG A 762 -18.39 17.40 31.54
CA ARG A 762 -19.24 18.59 31.49
C ARG A 762 -20.70 18.22 31.38
N PHE A 763 -21.02 17.18 30.61
CA PHE A 763 -22.38 16.61 30.56
C PHE A 763 -22.88 16.20 31.95
N LEU A 764 -22.06 15.45 32.73
CA LEU A 764 -22.43 15.02 34.09
C LEU A 764 -22.63 16.22 35.00
N THR A 765 -21.76 17.21 34.94
CA THR A 765 -21.87 18.46 35.73
C THR A 765 -23.12 19.23 35.37
N LEU A 766 -23.43 19.42 34.08
CA LEU A 766 -24.62 20.16 33.63
C LEU A 766 -25.92 19.48 34.03
N ASN A 767 -25.91 18.16 34.15
CA ASN A 767 -27.11 17.39 34.54
C ASN A 767 -27.15 17.06 36.04
N GLY A 768 -26.24 17.64 36.85
CA GLY A 768 -26.21 17.44 38.30
C GLY A 768 -25.91 16.00 38.72
N ILE A 769 -25.26 15.20 37.86
CA ILE A 769 -24.90 13.83 38.13
C ILE A 769 -23.54 13.84 38.84
N PRO A 770 -23.43 13.38 40.12
CA PRO A 770 -22.17 13.36 40.83
C PRO A 770 -21.20 12.37 40.19
N TRP A 771 -20.03 12.85 39.83
CA TRP A 771 -18.93 12.02 39.34
C TRP A 771 -17.90 11.82 40.43
N SER A 772 -17.63 10.57 40.81
CA SER A 772 -16.49 10.21 41.66
C SER A 772 -15.57 9.27 40.87
N CYS A 773 -14.40 9.77 40.46
CA CYS A 773 -13.36 8.95 39.90
C CYS A 773 -12.65 8.20 41.00
N HIS A 774 -12.91 6.90 41.19
CA HIS A 774 -12.00 6.05 41.92
C HIS A 774 -10.84 5.67 40.99
N GLN A 775 -9.75 6.41 41.10
CA GLN A 775 -8.48 6.26 40.37
C GLN A 775 -7.74 4.93 40.66
N LYS A 776 -8.43 3.83 40.93
CA LYS A 776 -7.83 2.52 41.18
C LYS A 776 -8.57 1.42 40.46
N MET A 777 -8.47 1.39 39.14
CA MET A 777 -8.50 0.15 38.39
C MET A 777 -7.37 0.16 37.36
N HIS A 778 -6.16 -0.06 37.83
CA HIS A 778 -5.09 -0.60 37.03
C HIS A 778 -5.46 -2.03 36.66
N GLY A 779 -5.53 -2.35 35.38
CA GLY A 779 -5.49 -3.70 34.90
C GLY A 779 -6.84 -4.29 34.50
N TRP A 780 -7.49 -3.73 33.48
CA TRP A 780 -8.32 -4.52 32.58
C TRP A 780 -7.94 -4.13 31.15
N SER A 781 -6.91 -4.80 30.63
CA SER A 781 -6.69 -4.91 29.21
C SER A 781 -7.74 -5.85 28.65
N ILE A 782 -8.56 -5.38 27.74
CA ILE A 782 -9.40 -6.21 26.87
C ILE A 782 -8.86 -6.09 25.47
#